data_9730b0b03fc62e9d76e537ef4398b7c1
#
_entry.id   9730b0b03fc62e9d76e537ef4398b7c1
#
_cell.length_a   1.000
_cell.length_b   1.000
_cell.length_c   1.000
_cell.angle_alpha   90.00
_cell.angle_beta   90.00
_cell.angle_gamma   90.00
#
_symmetry.space_group_name_H-M   'P 1'
#
loop_
_entity.id
_entity.type
_entity.pdbx_description
1 polymer ?
#
loop_
_entity_poly.entity_id
_entity_poly.type
_entity_poly.pdbx_seq_one_letter_code
_entity_poly.pdbx_strand_id
1 'polypeptide(L)'
;MDEKRIKRKNTFKVIRSVLETLIILAVVLWGLWSLVEYRRQSRVMTDSLPVTCVMIPSDEIVFGYESAGKAQGEHFIAISYNGITENPRVGGKIVTKASLEKQIEALKASGYQTITQQDVINFYRNNDPLPDRALLLILEDGIMYSAELAQPELVKNNYIATVCTFAQNMSDAHGLYITAEEAKMLNQTSYWETGSNGYRLSYINVFDRFENYFGHLNTAEFLDIHNYLRRDYNHYLMDFLRDENRLRTESVSEMEERIAWDYEKMNEIYQDELGYVPGLYILMHSNTGAFGNDPLVSMKNAEMMEKYFSLNFNRQGTCLNMLDSSIYDLSRLQSRQYFSTNHLMMRIWDDTGHRVMFRLGDERKAADWERRSGVAEYTEEGIILTSMPYGQAKIRLLRELPKNLDLTVRLQGNMVGQQALILRADDNGENGITVRLHDNVLYLEEGAGEQPLLELDLLQFDGGPFFSKAQEEYNGKLALAYTIIANDTDEDRIRAAEAELEQLQGAVVPGIADGAEPFVPELDIDDEDDRILRIRLEGTSISCWLDGVQIADGQRVGAGSGNNLFLEAEVTRGSERFSQTNLSDDVYDGIFNCLNITDLEGKSLYSLAPIPVSEDAGGFLTAAMDWIVRLFHGINNNVFFRMEQERFARESKP
;
A
#
# COMPACT_ATOMS: atom_id res chain seq x y z
N MET A 1 15.79 51.73 -39.11
CA MET A 1 14.94 51.57 -37.90
C MET A 1 14.95 50.13 -37.35
N ASP A 2 15.51 49.17 -38.06
CA ASP A 2 15.52 47.75 -37.67
C ASP A 2 16.67 47.31 -36.76
N GLU A 3 17.84 47.88 -36.87
CA GLU A 3 19.01 47.49 -36.08
C GLU A 3 18.86 47.78 -34.57
N LYS A 4 18.20 48.87 -34.18
CA LYS A 4 17.91 49.19 -32.75
C LYS A 4 16.86 48.21 -32.15
N ARG A 5 15.97 47.67 -32.97
CA ARG A 5 14.94 46.72 -32.53
C ARG A 5 15.52 45.31 -32.34
N ILE A 6 16.47 44.93 -33.19
CA ILE A 6 17.21 43.67 -33.10
C ILE A 6 18.14 43.66 -31.88
N LYS A 7 18.89 44.76 -31.63
CA LYS A 7 19.72 44.92 -30.44
C LYS A 7 18.90 44.87 -29.14
N ARG A 8 17.74 45.54 -29.08
CA ARG A 8 16.84 45.45 -27.91
C ARG A 8 16.30 44.01 -27.67
N LYS A 9 15.93 43.25 -28.71
CA LYS A 9 15.49 41.86 -28.59
C LYS A 9 16.60 40.94 -28.06
N ASN A 10 17.82 41.13 -28.53
CA ASN A 10 18.97 40.34 -28.07
C ASN A 10 19.36 40.67 -26.62
N THR A 11 19.33 41.95 -26.23
CA THR A 11 19.58 42.35 -24.85
C THR A 11 18.53 41.77 -23.89
N PHE A 12 17.26 41.74 -24.31
CA PHE A 12 16.18 41.15 -23.49
C PHE A 12 16.31 39.62 -23.34
N LYS A 13 16.75 38.93 -24.40
CA LYS A 13 17.04 37.47 -24.33
C LYS A 13 18.22 37.18 -23.40
N VAL A 14 19.28 37.97 -23.45
CA VAL A 14 20.44 37.81 -22.57
C VAL A 14 20.08 38.12 -21.10
N ILE A 15 19.32 39.17 -20.83
CA ILE A 15 18.84 39.48 -19.47
C ILE A 15 17.95 38.37 -18.93
N ARG A 16 17.04 37.83 -19.75
CA ARG A 16 16.18 36.71 -19.37
C ARG A 16 16.99 35.44 -19.07
N SER A 17 17.95 35.09 -19.92
CA SER A 17 18.82 33.94 -19.72
C SER A 17 19.68 34.05 -18.48
N VAL A 18 20.21 35.26 -18.18
CA VAL A 18 20.96 35.55 -16.94
C VAL A 18 20.04 35.43 -15.71
N LEU A 19 18.80 35.90 -15.80
CA LEU A 19 17.83 35.79 -14.70
C LEU A 19 17.44 34.31 -14.43
N GLU A 20 17.19 33.57 -15.48
CA GLU A 20 16.90 32.12 -15.41
C GLU A 20 18.08 31.35 -14.80
N THR A 21 19.33 31.70 -15.18
CA THR A 21 20.53 31.07 -14.60
C THR A 21 20.71 31.45 -13.13
N LEU A 22 20.43 32.68 -12.74
CA LEU A 22 20.52 33.13 -11.34
C LEU A 22 19.44 32.43 -10.46
N ILE A 23 18.23 32.24 -10.97
CA ILE A 23 17.17 31.51 -10.29
C ILE A 23 17.58 30.04 -10.08
N ILE A 24 18.09 29.38 -11.14
CA ILE A 24 18.57 28.00 -11.04
C ILE A 24 19.72 27.89 -10.03
N LEU A 25 20.66 28.84 -10.05
CA LEU A 25 21.78 28.87 -9.11
C LEU A 25 21.30 29.07 -7.66
N ALA A 26 20.32 29.94 -7.44
CA ALA A 26 19.72 30.18 -6.13
C ALA A 26 19.00 28.91 -5.59
N VAL A 27 18.26 28.20 -6.46
CA VAL A 27 17.59 26.93 -6.11
C VAL A 27 18.61 25.84 -5.78
N VAL A 28 19.69 25.73 -6.54
CA VAL A 28 20.77 24.75 -6.29
C VAL A 28 21.49 25.07 -4.97
N LEU A 29 21.82 26.35 -4.72
CA LEU A 29 22.48 26.75 -3.48
C LEU A 29 21.59 26.55 -2.26
N TRP A 30 20.30 26.81 -2.39
CA TRP A 30 19.33 26.56 -1.34
C TRP A 30 19.18 25.05 -1.09
N GLY A 31 19.10 24.22 -2.13
CA GLY A 31 19.08 22.76 -2.01
C GLY A 31 20.33 22.19 -1.33
N LEU A 32 21.50 22.71 -1.67
CA LEU A 32 22.76 22.35 -1.01
C LEU A 32 22.79 22.79 0.46
N TRP A 33 22.30 23.98 0.77
CA TRP A 33 22.20 24.48 2.14
C TRP A 33 21.21 23.64 2.97
N SER A 34 20.03 23.32 2.42
CA SER A 34 19.04 22.44 3.05
C SER A 34 19.62 21.06 3.32
N LEU A 35 20.43 20.51 2.41
CA LEU A 35 21.08 19.21 2.55
C LEU A 35 22.19 19.22 3.62
N VAL A 36 22.89 20.35 3.75
CA VAL A 36 23.90 20.54 4.81
C VAL A 36 23.23 20.69 6.18
N GLU A 37 22.13 21.43 6.25
CA GLU A 37 21.37 21.61 7.49
C GLU A 37 20.67 20.30 7.92
N TYR A 38 20.10 19.56 6.97
CA TYR A 38 19.58 18.19 7.21
C TYR A 38 20.67 17.25 7.75
N ARG A 39 21.88 17.26 7.14
CA ARG A 39 23.01 16.48 7.65
C ARG A 39 23.53 16.95 9.01
N ARG A 40 23.40 18.25 9.31
CA ARG A 40 23.78 18.80 10.61
C ARG A 40 22.77 18.40 11.70
N GLN A 41 21.48 18.44 11.40
CA GLN A 41 20.42 17.98 12.29
C GLN A 41 20.48 16.47 12.50
N SER A 42 20.69 15.68 11.43
CA SER A 42 20.91 14.24 11.51
C SER A 42 22.13 13.87 12.37
N ARG A 43 23.21 14.66 12.36
CA ARG A 43 24.37 14.43 13.23
C ARG A 43 24.08 14.75 14.69
N VAL A 44 23.26 15.71 14.99
CA VAL A 44 22.82 16.02 16.37
C VAL A 44 21.92 14.90 16.91
N MET A 45 21.15 14.22 16.03
CA MET A 45 20.35 13.05 16.41
C MET A 45 21.18 11.76 16.53
N THR A 46 22.25 11.60 15.75
CA THR A 46 23.13 10.38 15.79
C THR A 46 24.06 10.33 17.00
N ASP A 47 24.23 11.38 17.78
CA ASP A 47 24.93 11.33 19.06
C ASP A 47 24.07 10.78 20.22
N SER A 48 22.79 10.47 19.99
CA SER A 48 21.99 9.68 20.90
C SER A 48 22.39 8.20 20.80
N LEU A 49 22.65 7.55 21.93
CA LEU A 49 22.87 6.09 22.00
C LEU A 49 21.78 5.38 21.18
N PRO A 50 22.11 4.36 20.40
CA PRO A 50 21.12 3.62 19.62
C PRO A 50 19.99 3.17 20.55
N VAL A 51 18.78 3.61 20.24
CA VAL A 51 17.60 3.24 21.01
C VAL A 51 17.33 1.77 20.74
N THR A 52 17.48 0.95 21.77
CA THR A 52 17.09 -0.46 21.68
C THR A 52 15.57 -0.51 21.55
N CYS A 53 15.07 -1.08 20.48
CA CYS A 53 13.64 -1.29 20.31
C CYS A 53 13.15 -2.30 21.35
N VAL A 54 12.22 -1.88 22.20
CA VAL A 54 11.57 -2.74 23.19
C VAL A 54 10.38 -3.43 22.54
N MET A 55 10.19 -4.72 22.86
CA MET A 55 9.02 -5.49 22.46
C MET A 55 8.18 -5.88 23.67
N ILE A 56 6.86 -5.88 23.49
CA ILE A 56 5.89 -6.17 24.54
C ILE A 56 5.02 -7.34 24.11
N PRO A 57 4.74 -8.31 24.98
CA PRO A 57 3.86 -9.42 24.66
C PRO A 57 2.39 -9.01 24.60
N SER A 58 1.61 -9.69 23.74
CA SER A 58 0.19 -9.38 23.50
C SER A 58 -0.68 -9.52 24.75
N ASP A 59 -0.34 -10.40 25.70
CA ASP A 59 -1.06 -10.55 26.96
C ASP A 59 -0.99 -9.32 27.88
N GLU A 60 -0.02 -8.43 27.67
CA GLU A 60 0.05 -7.13 28.35
C GLU A 60 -0.72 -6.02 27.61
N ILE A 61 -1.08 -6.23 26.35
CA ILE A 61 -1.63 -5.20 25.47
C ILE A 61 -3.09 -5.43 25.15
N VAL A 62 -3.45 -6.64 24.74
CA VAL A 62 -4.80 -6.98 24.26
C VAL A 62 -5.73 -7.42 25.40
N PHE A 63 -5.54 -6.84 26.57
CA PHE A 63 -6.33 -7.14 27.74
C PHE A 63 -7.80 -6.75 27.55
N GLY A 64 -8.71 -7.68 27.82
CA GLY A 64 -10.16 -7.46 27.68
C GLY A 64 -10.70 -7.69 26.25
N TYR A 65 -9.84 -8.04 25.29
CA TYR A 65 -10.24 -8.43 23.95
C TYR A 65 -10.03 -9.92 23.72
N GLU A 66 -10.88 -10.52 22.91
CA GLU A 66 -10.74 -11.91 22.46
C GLU A 66 -10.43 -11.90 20.96
N SER A 67 -9.48 -12.74 20.52
CA SER A 67 -9.20 -12.93 19.11
C SER A 67 -10.38 -13.57 18.40
N ALA A 68 -10.61 -13.22 17.12
CA ALA A 68 -11.64 -13.83 16.27
C ALA A 68 -11.32 -15.30 15.99
N GLY A 69 -10.03 -15.62 15.79
CA GLY A 69 -9.54 -16.98 15.59
C GLY A 69 -9.02 -17.58 16.90
N LYS A 70 -9.25 -18.86 17.09
CA LYS A 70 -8.61 -19.65 18.16
C LYS A 70 -8.03 -20.88 17.49
N ALA A 71 -6.73 -20.88 17.31
CA ALA A 71 -6.02 -22.04 16.81
C ALA A 71 -6.25 -23.21 17.80
N GLN A 72 -6.94 -24.23 17.35
CA GLN A 72 -7.20 -25.43 18.10
C GLN A 72 -6.57 -26.64 17.40
N GLY A 73 -5.84 -27.43 18.16
CA GLY A 73 -5.14 -28.58 17.59
C GLY A 73 -3.90 -28.15 16.77
N GLU A 74 -3.51 -29.02 15.85
CA GLU A 74 -2.32 -28.79 15.04
C GLU A 74 -2.62 -27.87 13.86
N HIS A 75 -1.76 -26.89 13.65
CA HIS A 75 -1.92 -25.84 12.65
C HIS A 75 -0.58 -25.18 12.30
N PHE A 76 -0.58 -24.38 11.22
CA PHE A 76 0.50 -23.45 10.90
C PHE A 76 -0.06 -22.14 10.39
N ILE A 77 0.78 -21.10 10.36
CA ILE A 77 0.45 -19.84 9.69
C ILE A 77 1.23 -19.73 8.38
N ALA A 78 0.62 -19.05 7.40
CA ALA A 78 1.26 -18.69 6.16
C ALA A 78 1.24 -17.17 5.97
N ILE A 79 2.43 -16.59 5.78
CA ILE A 79 2.63 -15.16 5.50
C ILE A 79 3.27 -15.02 4.14
N SER A 80 2.76 -14.11 3.33
CA SER A 80 3.34 -13.85 2.00
C SER A 80 3.65 -12.38 1.77
N TYR A 81 4.58 -12.15 0.84
CA TYR A 81 4.99 -10.84 0.33
C TYR A 81 4.95 -10.88 -1.19
N ASN A 82 4.28 -9.92 -1.84
CA ASN A 82 4.27 -9.84 -3.31
C ASN A 82 5.63 -9.47 -3.87
N GLY A 83 6.33 -8.59 -3.17
CA GLY A 83 7.68 -8.18 -3.53
C GLY A 83 8.30 -7.35 -2.42
N ILE A 84 9.61 -7.12 -2.53
CA ILE A 84 10.39 -6.34 -1.58
C ILE A 84 11.19 -5.29 -2.34
N THR A 85 11.23 -4.06 -1.81
CA THR A 85 11.92 -2.92 -2.41
C THR A 85 12.72 -2.14 -1.38
N GLU A 86 13.77 -1.46 -1.81
CA GLU A 86 14.43 -0.42 -1.01
C GLU A 86 13.75 0.95 -1.16
N ASN A 87 12.92 1.13 -2.19
CA ASN A 87 12.27 2.40 -2.48
C ASN A 87 10.88 2.47 -1.83
N PRO A 88 10.67 3.28 -0.77
CA PRO A 88 9.37 3.40 -0.11
C PRO A 88 8.29 4.08 -0.96
N ARG A 89 8.65 4.66 -2.11
CA ARG A 89 7.72 5.34 -3.02
C ARG A 89 7.11 4.42 -4.09
N VAL A 90 7.53 3.15 -4.13
CA VAL A 90 6.86 2.13 -4.96
C VAL A 90 5.61 1.72 -4.23
N GLY A 91 4.49 2.35 -4.55
CA GLY A 91 3.21 2.16 -3.85
C GLY A 91 2.64 0.74 -3.87
N GLY A 92 1.60 0.55 -3.10
CA GLY A 92 0.69 -0.57 -3.22
C GLY A 92 1.08 -1.83 -2.44
N LYS A 93 1.35 -2.93 -3.16
CA LYS A 93 1.47 -4.27 -2.57
C LYS A 93 2.90 -4.69 -2.22
N ILE A 94 3.91 -3.83 -2.47
CA ILE A 94 5.33 -4.15 -2.32
C ILE A 94 5.84 -3.60 -0.99
N VAL A 95 6.39 -4.46 -0.15
CA VAL A 95 6.88 -4.12 1.19
C VAL A 95 8.32 -3.59 1.12
N THR A 96 8.66 -2.61 1.97
CA THR A 96 10.05 -2.15 2.04
C THR A 96 10.93 -3.19 2.77
N LYS A 97 12.22 -3.23 2.40
CA LYS A 97 13.20 -4.06 3.12
C LYS A 97 13.20 -3.77 4.62
N ALA A 98 13.14 -2.49 5.00
CA ALA A 98 13.11 -2.10 6.41
C ALA A 98 11.86 -2.60 7.16
N SER A 99 10.70 -2.65 6.49
CA SER A 99 9.48 -3.24 7.05
C SER A 99 9.61 -4.74 7.18
N LEU A 100 10.15 -5.44 6.15
CA LEU A 100 10.42 -6.88 6.21
C LEU A 100 11.33 -7.24 7.39
N GLU A 101 12.45 -6.51 7.56
CA GLU A 101 13.40 -6.73 8.66
C GLU A 101 12.72 -6.67 10.02
N LYS A 102 11.91 -5.64 10.26
CA LYS A 102 11.13 -5.45 11.51
C LYS A 102 10.07 -6.55 11.70
N GLN A 103 9.38 -6.94 10.64
CA GLN A 103 8.35 -7.97 10.68
C GLN A 103 8.95 -9.35 10.99
N ILE A 104 10.07 -9.72 10.34
CA ILE A 104 10.78 -10.98 10.62
C ILE A 104 11.31 -10.98 12.06
N GLU A 105 11.83 -9.86 12.58
CA GLU A 105 12.27 -9.72 13.95
C GLU A 105 11.12 -9.99 14.95
N ALA A 106 9.92 -9.43 14.69
CA ALA A 106 8.75 -9.63 15.55
C ALA A 106 8.22 -11.08 15.48
N LEU A 107 8.19 -11.68 14.29
CA LEU A 107 7.86 -13.11 14.10
C LEU A 107 8.82 -14.00 14.91
N LYS A 108 10.12 -13.74 14.80
CA LYS A 108 11.16 -14.49 15.55
C LYS A 108 11.01 -14.31 17.06
N ALA A 109 10.81 -13.06 17.52
CA ALA A 109 10.58 -12.76 18.94
C ALA A 109 9.31 -13.42 19.48
N SER A 110 8.29 -13.61 18.63
CA SER A 110 7.06 -14.34 18.95
C SER A 110 7.23 -15.87 18.93
N GLY A 111 8.43 -16.36 18.59
CA GLY A 111 8.78 -17.78 18.61
C GLY A 111 8.43 -18.54 17.33
N TYR A 112 8.02 -17.87 16.25
CA TYR A 112 7.73 -18.53 14.98
C TYR A 112 8.98 -19.13 14.36
N GLN A 113 8.83 -20.32 13.79
CA GLN A 113 9.87 -21.10 13.11
C GLN A 113 9.37 -21.44 11.72
N THR A 114 10.17 -21.18 10.71
CA THR A 114 9.77 -21.51 9.35
C THR A 114 9.78 -23.02 9.11
N ILE A 115 8.81 -23.48 8.33
CA ILE A 115 8.64 -24.84 7.87
C ILE A 115 8.78 -24.91 6.35
N THR A 116 9.08 -26.10 5.83
CA THR A 116 9.23 -26.38 4.40
C THR A 116 7.89 -26.77 3.77
N GLN A 117 7.82 -26.74 2.44
CA GLN A 117 6.70 -27.32 1.70
C GLN A 117 6.49 -28.81 2.05
N GLN A 118 7.60 -29.54 2.26
CA GLN A 118 7.53 -30.96 2.60
C GLN A 118 6.94 -31.17 4.00
N ASP A 119 7.22 -30.29 4.96
CA ASP A 119 6.59 -30.35 6.30
C ASP A 119 5.08 -30.16 6.19
N VAL A 120 4.59 -29.21 5.37
CA VAL A 120 3.14 -29.02 5.12
C VAL A 120 2.54 -30.26 4.47
N ILE A 121 3.21 -30.85 3.47
CA ILE A 121 2.72 -32.08 2.81
C ILE A 121 2.62 -33.24 3.81
N ASN A 122 3.63 -33.42 4.64
CA ASN A 122 3.66 -34.47 5.65
C ASN A 122 2.60 -34.25 6.73
N PHE A 123 2.39 -33.00 7.14
CA PHE A 123 1.34 -32.61 8.07
C PHE A 123 -0.05 -33.07 7.60
N TYR A 124 -0.43 -32.78 6.35
CA TYR A 124 -1.74 -33.15 5.83
C TYR A 124 -1.85 -34.62 5.45
N ARG A 125 -0.78 -35.23 4.93
CA ARG A 125 -0.85 -36.62 4.40
C ARG A 125 -0.57 -37.69 5.46
N ASN A 126 0.32 -37.37 6.42
CA ASN A 126 0.79 -38.34 7.39
C ASN A 126 0.38 -38.02 8.82
N ASN A 127 -0.22 -36.86 9.07
CA ASN A 127 -0.42 -36.26 10.39
C ASN A 127 0.92 -36.08 11.16
N ASP A 128 2.02 -35.75 10.44
CA ASP A 128 3.28 -35.47 11.10
C ASP A 128 3.17 -34.14 11.88
N PRO A 129 3.62 -34.09 13.16
CA PRO A 129 3.47 -32.88 13.95
C PRO A 129 4.37 -31.75 13.44
N LEU A 130 3.83 -30.52 13.50
CA LEU A 130 4.59 -29.30 13.21
C LEU A 130 5.10 -28.66 14.50
N PRO A 131 6.12 -27.75 14.43
CA PRO A 131 6.46 -26.89 15.57
C PRO A 131 5.24 -26.08 16.07
N ASP A 132 5.16 -25.83 17.38
CA ASP A 132 4.05 -25.06 17.99
C ASP A 132 3.78 -23.69 17.33
N ARG A 133 4.79 -23.11 16.71
CA ARG A 133 4.78 -21.82 16.02
C ARG A 133 5.29 -22.00 14.58
N ALA A 134 4.65 -22.91 13.86
CA ALA A 134 4.99 -23.17 12.47
C ALA A 134 4.59 -22.02 11.57
N LEU A 135 5.52 -21.57 10.73
CA LEU A 135 5.37 -20.48 9.75
C LEU A 135 5.79 -20.96 8.36
N LEU A 136 4.90 -20.93 7.39
CA LEU A 136 5.29 -21.00 5.98
C LEU A 136 5.46 -19.58 5.45
N LEU A 137 6.67 -19.23 5.04
CA LEU A 137 7.02 -17.91 4.51
C LEU A 137 7.09 -17.98 2.99
N ILE A 138 6.39 -17.07 2.30
CA ILE A 138 6.23 -17.08 0.85
C ILE A 138 6.60 -15.72 0.25
N LEU A 139 7.40 -15.72 -0.83
CA LEU A 139 7.57 -14.57 -1.72
C LEU A 139 6.84 -14.89 -3.02
N GLU A 140 5.83 -14.07 -3.33
CA GLU A 140 5.04 -14.20 -4.56
C GLU A 140 5.73 -13.50 -5.75
N ASP A 141 5.17 -13.65 -6.96
CA ASP A 141 5.54 -12.97 -8.21
C ASP A 141 6.95 -13.24 -8.78
N GLY A 142 7.82 -13.94 -8.08
CA GLY A 142 9.12 -14.43 -8.60
C GLY A 142 10.09 -13.32 -9.04
N ILE A 143 10.12 -12.19 -8.35
CA ILE A 143 11.02 -11.07 -8.63
C ILE A 143 12.39 -11.36 -7.99
N MET A 144 13.46 -11.43 -8.80
CA MET A 144 14.80 -11.77 -8.32
C MET A 144 15.33 -10.77 -7.28
N TYR A 145 15.13 -9.48 -7.50
CA TYR A 145 15.57 -8.44 -6.57
C TYR A 145 14.91 -8.57 -5.18
N SER A 146 13.66 -9.03 -5.11
CA SER A 146 12.98 -9.30 -3.84
C SER A 146 13.65 -10.43 -3.06
N ALA A 147 14.07 -11.49 -3.73
CA ALA A 147 14.81 -12.58 -3.10
C ALA A 147 16.20 -12.12 -2.59
N GLU A 148 16.91 -11.31 -3.37
CA GLU A 148 18.19 -10.72 -2.96
C GLU A 148 18.07 -9.85 -1.70
N LEU A 149 17.01 -9.04 -1.62
CA LEU A 149 16.75 -8.18 -0.46
C LEU A 149 16.33 -8.97 0.79
N ALA A 150 15.60 -10.07 0.63
CA ALA A 150 15.16 -10.93 1.74
C ALA A 150 16.27 -11.85 2.26
N GLN A 151 17.20 -12.28 1.40
CA GLN A 151 18.25 -13.26 1.72
C GLN A 151 19.01 -12.96 3.03
N PRO A 152 19.50 -11.73 3.30
CA PRO A 152 20.20 -11.43 4.54
C PRO A 152 19.39 -11.70 5.80
N GLU A 153 18.09 -11.40 5.78
CA GLU A 153 17.19 -11.60 6.92
C GLU A 153 16.85 -13.08 7.14
N LEU A 154 16.69 -13.85 6.05
CA LEU A 154 16.52 -15.30 6.14
C LEU A 154 17.75 -15.96 6.80
N VAL A 155 18.95 -15.59 6.35
CA VAL A 155 20.21 -16.10 6.91
C VAL A 155 20.36 -15.72 8.39
N LYS A 156 20.16 -14.44 8.73
CA LYS A 156 20.28 -13.90 10.10
C LYS A 156 19.37 -14.62 11.08
N ASN A 157 18.15 -14.96 10.66
CA ASN A 157 17.13 -15.55 11.53
C ASN A 157 17.05 -17.08 11.40
N ASN A 158 17.84 -17.69 10.51
CA ASN A 158 17.76 -19.09 10.14
C ASN A 158 16.33 -19.46 9.69
N TYR A 159 15.77 -18.68 8.79
CA TYR A 159 14.46 -18.86 8.19
C TYR A 159 14.59 -19.42 6.78
N ILE A 160 13.64 -20.26 6.38
CA ILE A 160 13.45 -20.71 5.00
C ILE A 160 12.23 -20.04 4.42
N ALA A 161 12.24 -19.71 3.14
CA ALA A 161 11.10 -19.17 2.42
C ALA A 161 10.89 -19.90 1.08
N THR A 162 9.64 -19.93 0.62
CA THR A 162 9.29 -20.36 -0.73
C THR A 162 9.19 -19.15 -1.63
N VAL A 163 9.92 -19.12 -2.75
CA VAL A 163 9.72 -18.12 -3.81
C VAL A 163 8.90 -18.73 -4.93
N CYS A 164 7.74 -18.13 -5.23
CA CYS A 164 6.86 -18.58 -6.30
C CYS A 164 7.23 -17.91 -7.62
N THR A 165 7.21 -18.67 -8.71
CA THR A 165 7.61 -18.21 -10.04
C THR A 165 6.50 -18.49 -11.06
N PHE A 166 6.47 -17.72 -12.17
CA PHE A 166 5.67 -18.04 -13.35
C PHE A 166 6.54 -18.81 -14.34
N ALA A 167 6.02 -19.93 -14.86
CA ALA A 167 6.78 -20.79 -15.76
C ALA A 167 7.23 -20.06 -17.04
N GLN A 168 6.41 -19.15 -17.58
CA GLN A 168 6.77 -18.36 -18.77
C GLN A 168 8.03 -17.49 -18.56
N ASN A 169 8.37 -17.14 -17.31
CA ASN A 169 9.48 -16.26 -16.99
C ASN A 169 10.79 -17.03 -16.72
N MET A 170 10.75 -18.38 -16.76
CA MET A 170 11.93 -19.23 -16.47
C MET A 170 13.13 -19.00 -17.40
N SER A 171 12.88 -18.47 -18.59
CA SER A 171 13.91 -18.11 -19.58
C SER A 171 14.03 -16.58 -19.76
N ASP A 172 13.55 -15.77 -18.79
CA ASP A 172 13.55 -14.31 -18.90
C ASP A 172 14.98 -13.75 -18.89
N ALA A 173 15.44 -13.30 -20.05
CA ALA A 173 16.74 -12.68 -20.21
C ALA A 173 16.78 -11.20 -19.74
N HIS A 174 15.67 -10.66 -19.24
CA HIS A 174 15.57 -9.23 -18.89
C HIS A 174 15.95 -8.95 -17.43
N GLY A 175 16.16 -9.99 -16.60
CA GLY A 175 16.70 -9.88 -15.24
C GLY A 175 15.73 -9.33 -14.20
N LEU A 176 14.41 -9.27 -14.51
CA LEU A 176 13.39 -8.89 -13.54
C LEU A 176 12.94 -10.09 -12.72
N TYR A 177 12.60 -11.19 -13.42
CA TYR A 177 12.08 -12.40 -12.83
C TYR A 177 13.17 -13.44 -12.60
N ILE A 178 12.93 -14.31 -11.64
CA ILE A 178 13.81 -15.45 -11.33
C ILE A 178 13.80 -16.43 -12.51
N THR A 179 14.95 -16.62 -13.11
CA THR A 179 15.18 -17.63 -14.14
C THR A 179 15.33 -19.02 -13.55
N ALA A 180 15.30 -20.05 -14.39
CA ALA A 180 15.51 -21.44 -13.96
C ALA A 180 16.91 -21.65 -13.36
N GLU A 181 17.94 -20.97 -13.85
CA GLU A 181 19.30 -21.05 -13.30
C GLU A 181 19.35 -20.43 -11.90
N GLU A 182 18.74 -19.25 -11.71
CA GLU A 182 18.66 -18.57 -10.42
C GLU A 182 17.84 -19.36 -9.42
N ALA A 183 16.70 -19.95 -9.82
CA ALA A 183 15.90 -20.82 -8.96
C ALA A 183 16.71 -22.03 -8.49
N LYS A 184 17.51 -22.66 -9.38
CA LYS A 184 18.43 -23.74 -9.00
C LYS A 184 19.50 -23.27 -8.03
N MET A 185 20.06 -22.06 -8.22
CA MET A 185 21.04 -21.49 -7.28
C MET A 185 20.43 -21.22 -5.91
N LEU A 186 19.23 -20.63 -5.86
CA LEU A 186 18.50 -20.39 -4.61
C LEU A 186 18.23 -21.70 -3.86
N ASN A 187 17.76 -22.74 -4.56
CA ASN A 187 17.50 -24.07 -3.97
C ASN A 187 18.75 -24.81 -3.47
N GLN A 188 19.96 -24.44 -3.93
CA GLN A 188 21.21 -24.98 -3.38
C GLN A 188 21.54 -24.41 -2.00
N THR A 189 20.88 -23.31 -1.61
CA THR A 189 20.97 -22.78 -0.27
C THR A 189 19.94 -23.49 0.64
N SER A 190 20.16 -23.47 1.95
CA SER A 190 19.16 -24.00 2.90
C SER A 190 18.07 -22.99 3.26
N TYR A 191 17.95 -21.90 2.51
CA TYR A 191 17.06 -20.78 2.83
C TYR A 191 15.91 -20.60 1.85
N TRP A 192 15.93 -21.32 0.71
CA TRP A 192 14.92 -21.15 -0.32
C TRP A 192 14.39 -22.48 -0.85
N GLU A 193 13.09 -22.46 -1.14
CA GLU A 193 12.37 -23.45 -1.94
C GLU A 193 11.68 -22.74 -3.10
N THR A 194 11.48 -23.44 -4.23
CA THR A 194 10.71 -22.91 -5.36
C THR A 194 9.26 -23.35 -5.27
N GLY A 195 8.34 -22.40 -5.44
CA GLY A 195 6.91 -22.60 -5.65
C GLY A 195 6.49 -22.14 -7.05
N SER A 196 5.20 -22.18 -7.34
CA SER A 196 4.63 -21.81 -8.63
C SER A 196 3.43 -20.88 -8.49
N ASN A 197 3.36 -19.85 -9.35
CA ASN A 197 2.14 -19.08 -9.65
C ASN A 197 1.47 -19.54 -10.97
N GLY A 198 1.86 -20.71 -11.49
CA GLY A 198 1.34 -21.26 -12.74
C GLY A 198 2.17 -20.88 -13.97
N TYR A 199 1.50 -20.90 -15.13
CA TYR A 199 2.17 -20.59 -16.39
C TYR A 199 2.44 -19.10 -16.52
N ARG A 200 1.40 -18.27 -16.39
CA ARG A 200 1.45 -16.82 -16.63
C ARG A 200 0.38 -16.08 -15.85
N LEU A 201 0.56 -14.76 -15.73
CA LEU A 201 -0.48 -13.86 -15.26
C LEU A 201 -1.11 -13.15 -16.44
N SER A 202 -2.40 -13.39 -16.66
CA SER A 202 -3.19 -12.69 -17.66
C SER A 202 -4.66 -12.62 -17.22
N TYR A 203 -5.39 -11.66 -17.75
CA TYR A 203 -6.73 -11.32 -17.29
C TYR A 203 -7.73 -11.43 -18.43
N ILE A 204 -8.94 -11.89 -18.12
CA ILE A 204 -10.05 -12.05 -19.05
C ILE A 204 -11.28 -11.34 -18.52
N ASN A 205 -12.24 -11.08 -19.40
CA ASN A 205 -13.52 -10.45 -19.08
C ASN A 205 -13.33 -9.09 -18.40
N VAL A 206 -12.34 -8.32 -18.86
CA VAL A 206 -11.97 -7.06 -18.25
C VAL A 206 -12.91 -5.96 -18.74
N PHE A 207 -13.44 -5.18 -17.81
CA PHE A 207 -14.24 -3.99 -18.05
C PHE A 207 -13.61 -2.79 -17.34
N ASP A 208 -13.80 -1.60 -17.91
CA ASP A 208 -13.51 -0.37 -17.18
C ASP A 208 -14.63 -0.03 -16.19
N ARG A 209 -14.46 1.06 -15.42
CA ARG A 209 -15.46 1.55 -14.46
C ARG A 209 -16.76 2.01 -15.09
N PHE A 210 -16.77 2.24 -16.40
CA PHE A 210 -17.91 2.73 -17.19
C PHE A 210 -18.58 1.61 -18.01
N GLU A 211 -18.28 0.35 -17.69
CA GLU A 211 -18.81 -0.86 -18.35
C GLU A 211 -18.33 -1.03 -19.81
N ASN A 212 -17.26 -0.36 -20.24
CA ASN A 212 -16.65 -0.64 -21.52
C ASN A 212 -15.83 -1.93 -21.46
N TYR A 213 -16.00 -2.80 -22.44
CA TYR A 213 -15.31 -4.09 -22.51
C TYR A 213 -13.87 -3.90 -23.04
N PHE A 214 -12.89 -4.27 -22.22
CA PHE A 214 -11.47 -4.23 -22.55
C PHE A 214 -10.92 -5.59 -22.95
N GLY A 215 -11.69 -6.64 -22.71
CA GLY A 215 -11.41 -7.99 -23.19
C GLY A 215 -10.37 -8.75 -22.40
N HIS A 216 -9.29 -9.12 -23.07
CA HIS A 216 -8.18 -9.86 -22.53
C HIS A 216 -6.96 -8.93 -22.39
N LEU A 217 -6.28 -8.98 -21.25
CA LEU A 217 -5.08 -8.21 -20.97
C LEU A 217 -3.94 -9.13 -20.53
N ASN A 218 -2.75 -8.93 -21.09
CA ASN A 218 -1.53 -9.50 -20.53
C ASN A 218 -1.07 -8.71 -19.29
N THR A 219 -0.02 -9.18 -18.60
CA THR A 219 0.49 -8.52 -17.38
C THR A 219 0.90 -7.08 -17.61
N ALA A 220 1.60 -6.77 -18.70
CA ALA A 220 2.09 -5.42 -19.00
C ALA A 220 0.92 -4.47 -19.30
N GLU A 221 -0.01 -4.90 -20.13
CA GLU A 221 -1.23 -4.16 -20.43
C GLU A 221 -2.03 -3.86 -19.16
N PHE A 222 -2.21 -4.87 -18.31
CA PHE A 222 -2.93 -4.70 -17.04
C PHE A 222 -2.25 -3.69 -16.11
N LEU A 223 -0.94 -3.75 -15.94
CA LEU A 223 -0.19 -2.82 -15.10
C LEU A 223 -0.32 -1.37 -15.57
N ASP A 224 -0.37 -1.14 -16.88
CA ASP A 224 -0.51 0.20 -17.45
C ASP A 224 -1.88 0.83 -17.21
N ILE A 225 -2.95 0.02 -17.10
CA ILE A 225 -4.33 0.53 -17.11
C ILE A 225 -5.17 0.11 -15.90
N HIS A 226 -4.61 -0.63 -14.93
CA HIS A 226 -5.37 -1.15 -13.78
C HIS A 226 -6.16 -0.07 -13.03
N ASN A 227 -5.67 1.18 -13.03
CA ASN A 227 -6.32 2.32 -12.39
C ASN A 227 -7.63 2.75 -13.07
N TYR A 228 -7.92 2.30 -14.28
CA TYR A 228 -9.17 2.57 -15.01
C TYR A 228 -10.15 1.41 -14.92
N LEU A 229 -9.71 0.24 -14.44
CA LEU A 229 -10.47 -0.98 -14.47
C LEU A 229 -11.50 -1.05 -13.34
N ARG A 230 -12.61 -1.69 -13.64
CA ARG A 230 -13.49 -2.26 -12.64
C ARG A 230 -12.82 -3.48 -12.01
N ARG A 231 -13.04 -3.74 -10.73
CA ARG A 231 -12.32 -4.80 -10.00
C ARG A 231 -12.93 -6.20 -10.10
N ASP A 232 -13.84 -6.44 -11.03
CA ASP A 232 -14.48 -7.73 -11.28
C ASP A 232 -13.84 -8.53 -12.43
N TYR A 233 -12.64 -8.15 -12.84
CA TYR A 233 -11.84 -8.91 -13.80
C TYR A 233 -11.39 -10.26 -13.23
N ASN A 234 -11.16 -11.23 -14.12
CA ASN A 234 -10.79 -12.59 -13.78
C ASN A 234 -9.39 -12.93 -14.28
N HIS A 235 -8.65 -13.69 -13.47
CA HIS A 235 -7.48 -14.39 -13.99
C HIS A 235 -7.92 -15.39 -15.07
N TYR A 236 -7.05 -15.67 -16.03
CA TYR A 236 -7.30 -16.51 -17.21
C TYR A 236 -7.89 -17.90 -16.89
N LEU A 237 -7.55 -18.46 -15.73
CA LEU A 237 -8.05 -19.77 -15.28
C LEU A 237 -9.35 -19.72 -14.48
N MET A 238 -9.90 -18.53 -14.17
CA MET A 238 -10.96 -18.42 -13.16
C MET A 238 -12.38 -18.38 -13.71
N ASP A 239 -12.58 -18.14 -15.01
CA ASP A 239 -13.92 -18.05 -15.61
C ASP A 239 -13.90 -18.56 -17.06
N PHE A 240 -15.09 -18.69 -17.66
CA PHE A 240 -15.27 -18.77 -19.10
C PHE A 240 -14.85 -17.47 -19.77
N LEU A 241 -14.38 -17.54 -21.00
CA LEU A 241 -14.25 -16.36 -21.86
C LEU A 241 -15.64 -15.81 -22.18
N ARG A 242 -15.80 -14.49 -22.04
CA ARG A 242 -17.08 -13.79 -22.25
C ARG A 242 -16.89 -12.63 -23.21
N ASP A 243 -17.99 -12.27 -23.90
CA ASP A 243 -18.07 -11.09 -24.74
C ASP A 243 -18.43 -9.80 -23.94
N GLU A 244 -18.60 -8.71 -24.66
CA GLU A 244 -19.03 -7.42 -24.13
C GLU A 244 -20.39 -7.45 -23.41
N ASN A 245 -21.24 -8.42 -23.72
CA ASN A 245 -22.54 -8.65 -23.09
C ASN A 245 -22.45 -9.64 -21.92
N ARG A 246 -21.24 -10.03 -21.52
CA ARG A 246 -20.94 -11.04 -20.47
C ARG A 246 -21.43 -12.44 -20.80
N LEU A 247 -21.74 -12.74 -22.09
CA LEU A 247 -22.15 -14.05 -22.57
C LEU A 247 -20.90 -14.90 -22.84
N ARG A 248 -21.00 -16.21 -22.55
CA ARG A 248 -19.90 -17.14 -22.83
C ARG A 248 -19.63 -17.22 -24.32
N THR A 249 -18.36 -17.11 -24.72
CA THR A 249 -17.88 -17.21 -26.11
C THR A 249 -17.22 -18.55 -26.40
N GLU A 250 -17.04 -19.39 -25.39
CA GLU A 250 -16.49 -20.73 -25.49
C GLU A 250 -17.46 -21.77 -24.92
N SER A 251 -17.42 -22.98 -25.46
CA SER A 251 -18.12 -24.17 -24.95
C SER A 251 -17.39 -24.69 -23.70
N VAL A 252 -18.04 -25.63 -23.00
CA VAL A 252 -17.40 -26.32 -21.85
C VAL A 252 -16.11 -27.02 -22.26
N SER A 253 -16.12 -27.72 -23.42
CA SER A 253 -14.93 -28.43 -23.91
C SER A 253 -13.79 -27.48 -24.24
N GLU A 254 -14.07 -26.34 -24.88
CA GLU A 254 -13.06 -25.33 -25.20
C GLU A 254 -12.47 -24.71 -23.93
N MET A 255 -13.29 -24.44 -22.91
CA MET A 255 -12.83 -23.99 -21.60
C MET A 255 -11.92 -25.03 -20.93
N GLU A 256 -12.33 -26.30 -20.91
CA GLU A 256 -11.54 -27.39 -20.32
C GLU A 256 -10.21 -27.59 -21.06
N GLU A 257 -10.19 -27.49 -22.39
CA GLU A 257 -8.99 -27.58 -23.22
C GLU A 257 -8.07 -26.36 -22.96
N ARG A 258 -8.62 -25.17 -22.86
CA ARG A 258 -7.88 -23.92 -22.57
C ARG A 258 -7.19 -23.98 -21.20
N ILE A 259 -7.92 -24.40 -20.16
CA ILE A 259 -7.38 -24.53 -18.81
C ILE A 259 -6.32 -25.65 -18.78
N ALA A 260 -6.62 -26.81 -19.35
CA ALA A 260 -5.68 -27.92 -19.40
C ALA A 260 -4.38 -27.54 -20.13
N TRP A 261 -4.48 -26.83 -21.25
CA TRP A 261 -3.33 -26.37 -22.01
C TRP A 261 -2.41 -25.46 -21.19
N ASP A 262 -2.97 -24.53 -20.39
CA ASP A 262 -2.19 -23.62 -19.57
C ASP A 262 -1.36 -24.38 -18.50
N TYR A 263 -2.00 -25.34 -17.80
CA TYR A 263 -1.28 -26.21 -16.85
C TYR A 263 -0.26 -27.14 -17.53
N GLU A 264 -0.59 -27.69 -18.70
CA GLU A 264 0.31 -28.56 -19.45
C GLU A 264 1.53 -27.77 -19.97
N LYS A 265 1.33 -26.55 -20.43
CA LYS A 265 2.41 -25.66 -20.86
C LYS A 265 3.33 -25.26 -19.69
N MET A 266 2.75 -24.96 -18.54
CA MET A 266 3.50 -24.76 -17.30
C MET A 266 4.34 -25.99 -16.96
N ASN A 267 3.74 -27.19 -16.98
CA ASN A 267 4.45 -28.43 -16.69
C ASN A 267 5.60 -28.68 -17.67
N GLU A 268 5.38 -28.51 -18.97
CA GLU A 268 6.41 -28.65 -20.01
C GLU A 268 7.62 -27.77 -19.67
N ILE A 269 7.41 -26.48 -19.42
CA ILE A 269 8.49 -25.53 -19.15
C ILE A 269 9.23 -25.89 -17.85
N TYR A 270 8.53 -26.17 -16.76
CA TYR A 270 9.18 -26.53 -15.51
C TYR A 270 9.97 -27.84 -15.63
N GLN A 271 9.46 -28.83 -16.34
CA GLN A 271 10.19 -30.09 -16.57
C GLN A 271 11.45 -29.87 -17.41
N ASP A 272 11.35 -29.06 -18.47
CA ASP A 272 12.49 -28.79 -19.35
C ASP A 272 13.54 -27.91 -18.64
N GLU A 273 13.13 -26.89 -17.92
CA GLU A 273 14.04 -25.88 -17.36
C GLU A 273 14.54 -26.26 -15.95
N LEU A 274 13.67 -26.78 -15.05
CA LEU A 274 14.04 -27.15 -13.69
C LEU A 274 14.32 -28.65 -13.52
N GLY A 275 13.67 -29.50 -14.33
CA GLY A 275 13.65 -30.94 -14.19
C GLY A 275 12.54 -31.47 -13.25
N TYR A 276 11.71 -30.62 -12.73
CA TYR A 276 10.57 -30.95 -11.86
C TYR A 276 9.54 -29.82 -11.85
N VAL A 277 8.30 -30.10 -11.46
CA VAL A 277 7.27 -29.09 -11.15
C VAL A 277 7.34 -28.76 -9.67
N PRO A 278 7.38 -27.47 -9.26
CA PRO A 278 7.32 -27.08 -7.85
C PRO A 278 6.08 -27.63 -7.15
N GLY A 279 6.20 -28.07 -5.89
CA GLY A 279 5.12 -28.71 -5.15
C GLY A 279 4.01 -27.75 -4.68
N LEU A 280 4.40 -26.51 -4.33
CA LEU A 280 3.49 -25.46 -3.90
C LEU A 280 2.97 -24.67 -5.09
N TYR A 281 1.67 -24.45 -5.12
CA TYR A 281 0.97 -23.62 -6.09
C TYR A 281 0.20 -22.49 -5.41
N ILE A 282 0.15 -21.33 -6.05
CA ILE A 282 -0.78 -20.26 -5.71
C ILE A 282 -1.70 -20.03 -6.92
N LEU A 283 -2.97 -20.44 -6.79
CA LEU A 283 -3.97 -20.12 -7.80
C LEU A 283 -4.38 -18.65 -7.67
N MET A 284 -3.95 -17.84 -8.63
CA MET A 284 -4.14 -16.40 -8.60
C MET A 284 -5.62 -16.01 -8.69
N HIS A 285 -6.01 -14.99 -7.92
CA HIS A 285 -7.36 -14.40 -7.90
C HIS A 285 -8.50 -15.37 -7.55
N SER A 286 -8.22 -16.48 -6.90
CA SER A 286 -9.22 -17.49 -6.58
C SER A 286 -10.04 -17.22 -5.31
N ASN A 287 -9.72 -16.26 -4.52
CA ASN A 287 -10.23 -15.88 -3.18
C ASN A 287 -11.77 -15.96 -2.94
N THR A 288 -12.45 -16.84 -3.66
CA THR A 288 -13.91 -17.07 -3.61
C THR A 288 -14.29 -18.31 -2.80
N GLY A 289 -13.32 -19.06 -2.27
CA GLY A 289 -13.56 -20.36 -1.63
C GLY A 289 -13.83 -21.52 -2.62
N ALA A 290 -13.64 -21.26 -3.91
CA ALA A 290 -13.70 -22.22 -5.00
C ALA A 290 -12.52 -21.99 -5.96
N PHE A 291 -12.24 -22.95 -6.85
CA PHE A 291 -11.14 -22.87 -7.80
C PHE A 291 -11.56 -22.24 -9.15
N GLY A 292 -12.64 -21.48 -9.16
CA GLY A 292 -13.18 -20.76 -10.32
C GLY A 292 -14.52 -20.12 -9.99
N ASN A 293 -14.92 -19.13 -10.79
CA ASN A 293 -16.18 -18.40 -10.62
C ASN A 293 -17.40 -19.20 -11.12
N ASP A 294 -17.15 -20.27 -11.85
CA ASP A 294 -18.17 -21.22 -12.32
C ASP A 294 -17.83 -22.63 -11.81
N PRO A 295 -18.82 -23.45 -11.40
CA PRO A 295 -18.57 -24.81 -10.92
C PRO A 295 -17.79 -25.68 -11.90
N LEU A 296 -18.03 -25.57 -13.21
CA LEU A 296 -17.30 -26.34 -14.23
C LEU A 296 -15.83 -25.91 -14.33
N VAL A 297 -15.58 -24.62 -14.29
CA VAL A 297 -14.22 -24.06 -14.22
C VAL A 297 -13.51 -24.54 -12.96
N SER A 298 -14.20 -24.47 -11.81
CA SER A 298 -13.67 -24.93 -10.52
C SER A 298 -13.29 -26.41 -10.53
N MET A 299 -14.15 -27.26 -11.11
CA MET A 299 -13.88 -28.71 -11.25
C MET A 299 -12.63 -28.95 -12.10
N LYS A 300 -12.49 -28.25 -13.23
CA LYS A 300 -11.33 -28.40 -14.12
C LYS A 300 -10.03 -27.94 -13.46
N ASN A 301 -10.04 -26.81 -12.78
CA ASN A 301 -8.88 -26.36 -12.01
C ASN A 301 -8.50 -27.36 -10.91
N ALA A 302 -9.47 -27.90 -10.15
CA ALA A 302 -9.20 -28.91 -9.13
C ALA A 302 -8.52 -30.16 -9.71
N GLU A 303 -9.04 -30.69 -10.83
CA GLU A 303 -8.42 -31.82 -11.56
C GLU A 303 -6.94 -31.52 -11.91
N MET A 304 -6.68 -30.35 -12.49
CA MET A 304 -5.35 -30.01 -12.96
C MET A 304 -4.38 -29.71 -11.80
N MET A 305 -4.86 -29.09 -10.71
CA MET A 305 -4.06 -28.87 -9.50
C MET A 305 -3.65 -30.18 -8.85
N GLU A 306 -4.59 -31.11 -8.63
CA GLU A 306 -4.29 -32.42 -8.05
C GLU A 306 -3.32 -33.24 -8.91
N LYS A 307 -3.33 -33.03 -10.23
CA LYS A 307 -2.43 -33.69 -11.17
C LYS A 307 -0.98 -33.22 -11.05
N TYR A 308 -0.77 -31.91 -10.85
CA TYR A 308 0.57 -31.31 -10.97
C TYR A 308 1.17 -30.82 -9.66
N PHE A 309 0.37 -30.49 -8.65
CA PHE A 309 0.84 -29.88 -7.41
C PHE A 309 0.55 -30.73 -6.17
N SER A 310 1.29 -30.47 -5.12
CA SER A 310 1.13 -31.17 -3.84
C SER A 310 0.29 -30.38 -2.83
N LEU A 311 0.27 -29.06 -2.96
CA LEU A 311 -0.51 -28.14 -2.12
C LEU A 311 -0.82 -26.84 -2.89
N ASN A 312 -1.91 -26.16 -2.52
CA ASN A 312 -2.33 -24.93 -3.16
C ASN A 312 -2.86 -23.90 -2.16
N PHE A 313 -2.41 -22.66 -2.34
CA PHE A 313 -2.96 -21.50 -1.64
C PHE A 313 -4.05 -20.85 -2.49
N ASN A 314 -5.30 -21.02 -2.04
CA ASN A 314 -6.50 -20.58 -2.72
C ASN A 314 -7.04 -19.24 -2.18
N ARG A 315 -6.72 -18.89 -0.92
CA ARG A 315 -7.32 -17.75 -0.22
C ARG A 315 -6.29 -16.76 0.29
N GLN A 316 -6.76 -15.52 0.45
CA GLN A 316 -6.06 -14.43 1.14
C GLN A 316 -6.90 -13.93 2.31
N GLY A 317 -6.27 -13.24 3.26
CA GLY A 317 -6.95 -12.49 4.31
C GLY A 317 -6.85 -13.09 5.70
N THR A 318 -6.52 -14.37 5.84
CA THR A 318 -6.16 -14.99 7.13
C THR A 318 -4.88 -15.80 6.99
N CYS A 319 -4.07 -15.82 8.05
CA CYS A 319 -2.82 -16.60 8.06
C CYS A 319 -3.01 -18.04 8.53
N LEU A 320 -4.10 -18.40 9.19
CA LEU A 320 -4.28 -19.67 9.90
C LEU A 320 -4.69 -20.81 8.96
N ASN A 321 -3.97 -21.94 9.02
CA ASN A 321 -4.28 -23.17 8.33
C ASN A 321 -4.34 -24.34 9.31
N MET A 322 -5.48 -25.03 9.37
CA MET A 322 -5.77 -26.12 10.30
C MET A 322 -5.71 -27.47 9.60
N LEU A 323 -5.46 -28.53 10.35
CA LEU A 323 -5.38 -29.90 9.80
C LEU A 323 -6.69 -30.39 9.15
N ASP A 324 -7.83 -29.85 9.58
CA ASP A 324 -9.14 -30.19 9.00
C ASP A 324 -9.46 -29.47 7.67
N SER A 325 -8.60 -28.53 7.25
CA SER A 325 -8.69 -27.86 5.95
C SER A 325 -8.19 -28.77 4.81
N SER A 326 -8.57 -28.46 3.58
CA SER A 326 -7.98 -29.12 2.41
C SER A 326 -6.59 -28.55 2.14
N ILE A 327 -5.63 -29.43 1.85
CA ILE A 327 -4.28 -29.04 1.41
C ILE A 327 -4.30 -28.21 0.10
N TYR A 328 -5.39 -28.26 -0.66
CA TYR A 328 -5.59 -27.46 -1.87
C TYR A 328 -6.41 -26.18 -1.64
N ASP A 329 -6.90 -25.92 -0.42
CA ASP A 329 -7.69 -24.74 -0.07
C ASP A 329 -7.03 -23.96 1.10
N LEU A 330 -5.72 -23.78 1.03
CA LEU A 330 -4.93 -23.09 2.03
C LEU A 330 -5.09 -21.58 1.92
N SER A 331 -4.91 -20.90 3.05
CA SER A 331 -4.97 -19.45 3.15
C SER A 331 -3.62 -18.84 3.56
N ARG A 332 -3.37 -17.61 3.10
CA ARG A 332 -2.20 -16.83 3.47
C ARG A 332 -2.58 -15.39 3.79
N LEU A 333 -1.90 -14.79 4.74
CA LEU A 333 -1.96 -13.36 4.99
C LEU A 333 -0.85 -12.67 4.19
N GLN A 334 -1.25 -11.84 3.23
CA GLN A 334 -0.32 -11.08 2.42
C GLN A 334 -0.01 -9.75 3.12
N SER A 335 1.24 -9.57 3.55
CA SER A 335 1.70 -8.30 4.10
C SER A 335 1.73 -7.22 3.01
N ARG A 336 1.19 -6.05 3.34
CA ARG A 336 1.07 -4.89 2.44
C ARG A 336 2.05 -3.80 2.85
N GLN A 337 2.27 -2.82 1.96
CA GLN A 337 3.15 -1.69 2.22
C GLN A 337 2.73 -0.90 3.47
N TYR A 338 1.45 -0.69 3.63
CA TYR A 338 0.90 0.05 4.76
C TYR A 338 0.90 -0.72 6.09
N PHE A 339 1.20 -2.03 6.08
CA PHE A 339 1.30 -2.79 7.33
C PHE A 339 2.51 -2.33 8.14
N SER A 340 2.27 -1.67 9.27
CA SER A 340 3.30 -1.60 10.30
C SER A 340 3.62 -3.00 10.83
N THR A 341 4.70 -3.14 11.56
CA THR A 341 5.00 -4.42 12.22
C THR A 341 3.89 -4.82 13.18
N ASN A 342 3.35 -3.85 13.93
CA ASN A 342 2.27 -4.11 14.89
C ASN A 342 0.96 -4.48 14.19
N HIS A 343 0.70 -3.95 13.02
CA HIS A 343 -0.43 -4.33 12.18
C HIS A 343 -0.37 -5.83 11.82
N LEU A 344 0.74 -6.28 11.23
CA LEU A 344 0.93 -7.69 10.91
C LEU A 344 0.78 -8.59 12.14
N MET A 345 1.40 -8.20 13.26
CA MET A 345 1.31 -8.99 14.49
C MET A 345 -0.10 -8.99 15.11
N MET A 346 -0.87 -7.89 14.95
CA MET A 346 -2.27 -7.82 15.37
C MET A 346 -3.14 -8.76 14.55
N ARG A 347 -2.95 -8.80 13.21
CA ARG A 347 -3.64 -9.75 12.33
C ARG A 347 -3.33 -11.20 12.70
N ILE A 348 -2.07 -11.54 12.96
CA ILE A 348 -1.66 -12.88 13.39
C ILE A 348 -2.28 -13.22 14.76
N TRP A 349 -2.30 -12.27 15.70
CA TRP A 349 -2.92 -12.47 17.00
C TRP A 349 -4.43 -12.74 16.86
N ASP A 350 -5.12 -11.95 16.03
CA ASP A 350 -6.55 -12.10 15.81
C ASP A 350 -6.90 -13.45 15.17
N ASP A 351 -6.20 -13.83 14.12
CA ASP A 351 -6.41 -15.09 13.41
C ASP A 351 -6.14 -16.33 14.29
N THR A 352 -5.14 -16.27 15.17
CA THR A 352 -4.65 -17.45 15.89
C THR A 352 -4.98 -17.47 17.38
N GLY A 353 -5.12 -16.32 18.02
CA GLY A 353 -5.12 -16.18 19.47
C GLY A 353 -3.76 -16.45 20.12
N HIS A 354 -2.70 -16.62 19.32
CA HIS A 354 -1.36 -16.85 19.86
C HIS A 354 -0.80 -15.61 20.55
N ARG A 355 -0.03 -15.83 21.63
CA ARG A 355 0.79 -14.79 22.21
C ARG A 355 1.84 -14.32 21.21
N VAL A 356 1.77 -13.07 20.80
CA VAL A 356 2.73 -12.42 19.88
C VAL A 356 3.49 -11.31 20.60
N MET A 357 4.56 -10.84 19.99
CA MET A 357 5.37 -9.72 20.47
C MET A 357 5.12 -8.50 19.61
N PHE A 358 4.64 -7.41 20.22
CA PHE A 358 4.47 -6.11 19.57
C PHE A 358 5.69 -5.23 19.79
N ARG A 359 5.98 -4.36 18.85
CA ARG A 359 7.05 -3.36 18.96
C ARG A 359 6.55 -2.15 19.74
N LEU A 360 7.18 -1.84 20.88
CA LEU A 360 6.98 -0.59 21.61
C LEU A 360 7.86 0.53 21.06
N GLY A 361 9.02 0.19 20.52
CA GLY A 361 10.00 1.17 20.08
C GLY A 361 10.77 1.83 21.22
N ASP A 362 10.81 3.18 21.29
CA ASP A 362 11.52 3.93 22.32
C ASP A 362 10.72 3.99 23.63
N GLU A 363 11.17 3.24 24.63
CA GLU A 363 10.55 3.17 25.96
C GLU A 363 10.52 4.55 26.67
N ARG A 364 11.47 5.43 26.41
CA ARG A 364 11.51 6.78 27.02
C ARG A 364 10.38 7.65 26.49
N LYS A 365 10.10 7.57 25.17
CA LYS A 365 8.95 8.24 24.56
C LYS A 365 7.64 7.61 25.03
N ALA A 366 7.60 6.29 25.16
CA ALA A 366 6.44 5.55 25.63
C ALA A 366 6.05 5.96 27.06
N ALA A 367 7.01 6.28 27.93
CA ALA A 367 6.77 6.71 29.30
C ALA A 367 5.98 8.02 29.44
N ASP A 368 5.91 8.84 28.39
CA ASP A 368 5.09 10.06 28.37
C ASP A 368 3.60 9.78 28.06
N TRP A 369 3.25 8.54 27.70
CA TRP A 369 1.90 8.19 27.23
C TRP A 369 1.28 7.06 28.03
N GLU A 370 -0.01 7.16 28.25
CA GLU A 370 -0.84 6.10 28.81
C GLU A 370 -1.67 5.46 27.69
N ARG A 371 -1.50 4.15 27.53
CA ARG A 371 -2.30 3.39 26.57
C ARG A 371 -3.68 3.08 27.14
N ARG A 372 -4.73 3.33 26.36
CA ARG A 372 -6.14 3.02 26.69
C ARG A 372 -6.64 1.81 25.91
N SER A 373 -6.31 1.71 24.63
CA SER A 373 -6.63 0.57 23.76
C SER A 373 -5.62 0.47 22.61
N GLY A 374 -5.58 -0.66 21.93
CA GLY A 374 -4.69 -0.89 20.79
C GLY A 374 -3.21 -0.93 21.17
N VAL A 375 -2.35 -0.74 20.18
CA VAL A 375 -0.89 -0.81 20.32
C VAL A 375 -0.25 0.46 19.78
N ALA A 376 0.76 0.99 20.46
CA ALA A 376 1.55 2.13 20.01
C ALA A 376 3.02 1.73 19.84
N GLU A 377 3.61 2.02 18.68
CA GLU A 377 5.07 1.99 18.46
C GLU A 377 5.60 3.42 18.45
N TYR A 378 6.59 3.69 19.32
CA TYR A 378 7.24 5.00 19.45
C TYR A 378 8.52 4.99 18.64
N THR A 379 8.50 5.68 17.49
CA THR A 379 9.59 5.74 16.53
C THR A 379 10.47 6.99 16.72
N GLU A 380 11.48 7.16 15.91
CA GLU A 380 12.27 8.41 15.89
C GLU A 380 11.41 9.61 15.48
N GLU A 381 10.51 9.43 14.52
CA GLU A 381 9.70 10.50 13.92
C GLU A 381 8.40 10.76 14.67
N GLY A 382 7.83 9.74 15.32
CA GLY A 382 6.52 9.89 15.96
C GLY A 382 5.97 8.60 16.55
N ILE A 383 4.66 8.44 16.45
CA ILE A 383 3.89 7.33 16.99
C ILE A 383 3.11 6.66 15.85
N ILE A 384 3.25 5.34 15.73
CA ILE A 384 2.36 4.49 14.94
C ILE A 384 1.36 3.86 15.91
N LEU A 385 0.09 4.15 15.72
CA LEU A 385 -0.99 3.71 16.59
C LEU A 385 -1.85 2.68 15.87
N THR A 386 -1.70 1.41 16.22
CA THR A 386 -2.37 0.26 15.59
C THR A 386 -3.66 -0.05 16.33
N SER A 387 -4.80 -0.06 15.64
CA SER A 387 -6.11 -0.37 16.22
C SER A 387 -6.23 -1.83 16.64
N MET A 388 -7.19 -2.10 17.53
CA MET A 388 -7.71 -3.46 17.71
C MET A 388 -8.47 -3.89 16.46
N PRO A 389 -8.59 -5.20 16.19
CA PRO A 389 -9.41 -5.69 15.09
C PRO A 389 -10.85 -5.18 15.22
N TYR A 390 -11.40 -4.64 14.14
CA TYR A 390 -12.74 -4.03 14.10
C TYR A 390 -12.98 -2.89 15.09
N GLY A 391 -11.93 -2.30 15.66
CA GLY A 391 -12.02 -1.35 16.75
C GLY A 391 -11.02 -0.22 16.64
N GLN A 392 -10.68 0.33 17.79
CA GLN A 392 -9.83 1.52 17.91
C GLN A 392 -8.56 1.23 18.70
N ALA A 393 -7.57 2.12 18.52
CA ALA A 393 -6.47 2.35 19.43
C ALA A 393 -6.56 3.77 19.99
N LYS A 394 -6.21 3.94 21.27
CA LYS A 394 -6.27 5.23 21.97
C LYS A 394 -5.17 5.35 23.01
N ILE A 395 -4.47 6.48 22.97
CA ILE A 395 -3.42 6.81 23.95
C ILE A 395 -3.65 8.21 24.49
N ARG A 396 -3.24 8.47 25.74
CA ARG A 396 -3.31 9.75 26.42
C ARG A 396 -1.91 10.26 26.75
N LEU A 397 -1.63 11.52 26.46
CA LEU A 397 -0.42 12.18 26.95
C LEU A 397 -0.53 12.38 28.48
N LEU A 398 0.45 11.88 29.23
CA LEU A 398 0.46 11.97 30.71
C LEU A 398 0.77 13.38 31.25
N ARG A 399 1.21 14.28 30.36
CA ARG A 399 1.48 15.67 30.70
C ARG A 399 0.22 16.50 30.58
N GLU A 400 -0.16 17.21 31.65
CA GLU A 400 -1.23 18.21 31.58
C GLU A 400 -0.84 19.37 30.65
N LEU A 401 -1.72 19.72 29.74
CA LEU A 401 -1.53 20.82 28.80
C LEU A 401 -2.34 22.05 29.25
N PRO A 402 -1.82 23.29 29.01
CA PRO A 402 -2.65 24.48 29.20
C PRO A 402 -3.80 24.49 28.21
N LYS A 403 -4.89 25.21 28.56
CA LYS A 403 -6.03 25.37 27.62
C LYS A 403 -5.67 26.14 26.36
N ASN A 404 -4.68 27.02 26.45
CA ASN A 404 -4.16 27.79 25.33
C ASN A 404 -2.86 27.16 24.85
N LEU A 405 -2.82 26.74 23.59
CA LEU A 405 -1.66 26.07 23.02
C LEU A 405 -1.65 26.20 21.49
N ASP A 406 -0.50 25.93 20.92
CA ASP A 406 -0.29 25.78 19.48
C ASP A 406 0.33 24.39 19.26
N LEU A 407 -0.35 23.57 18.46
CA LEU A 407 0.03 22.18 18.20
C LEU A 407 0.22 21.99 16.70
N THR A 408 1.31 21.33 16.32
CA THR A 408 1.53 20.88 14.94
C THR A 408 1.83 19.40 14.94
N VAL A 409 1.26 18.68 13.98
CA VAL A 409 1.46 17.24 13.78
C VAL A 409 1.40 16.91 12.29
N ARG A 410 2.17 15.92 11.86
CA ARG A 410 2.07 15.30 10.54
C ARG A 410 1.27 14.03 10.67
N LEU A 411 0.12 13.97 10.01
CA LEU A 411 -0.77 12.83 9.95
C LEU A 411 -0.45 12.02 8.69
N GLN A 412 -0.13 10.75 8.89
CA GLN A 412 0.15 9.83 7.80
C GLN A 412 -0.62 8.54 8.05
N GLY A 413 -0.83 7.74 7.01
CA GLY A 413 -1.56 6.49 7.06
C GLY A 413 -2.51 6.34 5.89
N ASN A 414 -3.28 5.29 5.89
CA ASN A 414 -4.22 5.03 4.81
C ASN A 414 -5.35 6.06 4.83
N MET A 415 -5.81 6.44 3.64
CA MET A 415 -7.00 7.29 3.51
C MET A 415 -8.27 6.62 4.04
N VAL A 416 -8.31 5.27 4.00
CA VAL A 416 -9.42 4.48 4.54
C VAL A 416 -9.14 4.15 5.99
N GLY A 417 -9.86 4.79 6.89
CA GLY A 417 -9.68 4.68 8.33
C GLY A 417 -9.82 6.04 9.01
N GLN A 418 -9.58 6.06 10.30
CA GLN A 418 -9.71 7.26 11.10
C GLN A 418 -8.50 7.49 11.98
N GLN A 419 -8.00 8.72 12.00
CA GLN A 419 -7.04 9.19 12.99
C GLN A 419 -7.48 10.54 13.54
N ALA A 420 -7.37 10.70 14.87
CA ALA A 420 -7.91 11.88 15.55
C ALA A 420 -6.99 12.37 16.67
N LEU A 421 -7.05 13.70 16.90
CA LEU A 421 -6.54 14.37 18.08
C LEU A 421 -7.73 14.89 18.89
N ILE A 422 -7.79 14.54 20.18
CA ILE A 422 -8.84 15.01 21.08
C ILE A 422 -8.19 15.89 22.14
N LEU A 423 -8.50 17.18 22.11
CA LEU A 423 -7.92 18.25 22.94
C LEU A 423 -8.92 18.68 24.01
N ARG A 424 -8.42 19.16 25.16
CA ARG A 424 -9.24 19.60 26.29
C ARG A 424 -10.24 18.54 26.75
N ALA A 425 -9.92 17.27 26.56
CA ALA A 425 -10.77 16.14 26.92
C ALA A 425 -10.74 15.88 28.44
N ASP A 426 -11.78 15.22 28.93
CA ASP A 426 -11.78 14.64 30.28
C ASP A 426 -10.83 13.42 30.36
N ASP A 427 -10.80 12.77 31.52
CA ASP A 427 -9.88 11.63 31.78
C ASP A 427 -10.21 10.38 30.92
N ASN A 428 -11.41 10.31 30.36
CA ASN A 428 -11.83 9.21 29.48
C ASN A 428 -11.57 9.52 27.99
N GLY A 429 -11.20 10.76 27.65
CA GLY A 429 -11.07 11.22 26.29
C GLY A 429 -12.40 11.59 25.65
N GLU A 430 -13.38 11.97 26.49
CA GLU A 430 -14.71 12.43 26.05
C GLU A 430 -14.81 13.95 26.24
N ASN A 431 -15.89 14.53 25.69
CA ASN A 431 -16.26 15.95 25.90
C ASN A 431 -15.13 16.95 25.60
N GLY A 432 -14.26 16.61 24.63
CA GLY A 432 -13.16 17.44 24.16
C GLY A 432 -13.47 18.12 22.82
N ILE A 433 -12.43 18.75 22.27
CA ILE A 433 -12.40 19.27 20.91
C ILE A 433 -11.66 18.24 20.06
N THR A 434 -12.34 17.66 19.08
CA THR A 434 -11.79 16.61 18.21
C THR A 434 -11.46 17.17 16.83
N VAL A 435 -10.23 16.99 16.39
CA VAL A 435 -9.84 17.16 14.98
C VAL A 435 -9.56 15.77 14.44
N ARG A 436 -10.35 15.35 13.47
CA ARG A 436 -10.40 13.97 12.99
C ARG A 436 -10.29 13.92 11.47
N LEU A 437 -9.36 13.13 10.97
CA LEU A 437 -9.27 12.73 9.58
C LEU A 437 -9.92 11.34 9.44
N HIS A 438 -10.97 11.26 8.63
CA HIS A 438 -11.78 10.06 8.47
C HIS A 438 -12.16 9.89 7.00
N ASP A 439 -11.69 8.82 6.36
CA ASP A 439 -12.01 8.48 4.98
C ASP A 439 -11.81 9.67 4.02
N ASN A 440 -10.64 10.32 4.13
CA ASN A 440 -10.27 11.49 3.33
C ASN A 440 -11.16 12.73 3.54
N VAL A 441 -11.79 12.87 4.72
CA VAL A 441 -12.52 14.06 5.14
C VAL A 441 -12.01 14.52 6.49
N LEU A 442 -11.70 15.80 6.63
CA LEU A 442 -11.30 16.40 7.90
C LEU A 442 -12.52 17.00 8.61
N TYR A 443 -12.70 16.60 9.86
CA TYR A 443 -13.75 17.10 10.74
C TYR A 443 -13.16 17.87 11.91
N LEU A 444 -13.80 18.98 12.29
CA LEU A 444 -13.65 19.65 13.56
C LEU A 444 -14.95 19.50 14.34
N GLU A 445 -14.90 18.89 15.52
CA GLU A 445 -16.07 18.54 16.31
C GLU A 445 -15.89 18.97 17.76
N GLU A 446 -17.00 19.22 18.46
CA GLU A 446 -17.04 19.48 19.89
C GLU A 446 -18.07 18.57 20.56
N GLY A 447 -17.61 17.72 21.51
CA GLY A 447 -18.48 16.74 22.16
C GLY A 447 -18.92 15.59 21.26
N ALA A 448 -19.62 14.62 21.84
CA ALA A 448 -20.10 13.45 21.12
C ALA A 448 -21.49 13.70 20.52
N GLY A 449 -21.62 13.56 19.20
CA GLY A 449 -22.92 13.54 18.49
C GLY A 449 -23.51 14.89 18.09
N GLU A 450 -22.75 15.97 18.16
CA GLU A 450 -23.15 17.27 17.62
C GLU A 450 -22.78 17.37 16.12
N GLN A 451 -23.40 18.33 15.40
CA GLN A 451 -23.00 18.64 14.03
C GLN A 451 -21.56 19.14 14.03
N PRO A 452 -20.70 18.70 13.07
CA PRO A 452 -19.34 19.17 13.00
C PRO A 452 -19.28 20.69 12.80
N LEU A 453 -18.33 21.34 13.46
CA LEU A 453 -18.05 22.77 13.28
C LEU A 453 -17.39 23.03 11.92
N LEU A 454 -16.66 22.07 11.39
CA LEU A 454 -16.06 22.04 10.07
C LEU A 454 -16.11 20.62 9.52
N GLU A 455 -16.50 20.50 8.26
CA GLU A 455 -16.37 19.29 7.45
C GLU A 455 -15.69 19.70 6.15
N LEU A 456 -14.54 19.11 5.86
CA LEU A 456 -13.69 19.46 4.72
C LEU A 456 -13.32 18.21 3.93
N ASP A 457 -13.92 18.05 2.75
CA ASP A 457 -13.51 16.99 1.80
C ASP A 457 -12.13 17.31 1.24
N LEU A 458 -11.15 16.43 1.44
CA LEU A 458 -9.77 16.67 1.06
C LEU A 458 -9.57 16.58 -0.45
N LEU A 459 -10.37 15.82 -1.18
CA LEU A 459 -10.34 15.85 -2.64
C LEU A 459 -10.66 17.26 -3.16
N GLN A 460 -11.66 17.91 -2.59
CA GLN A 460 -12.01 19.30 -2.94
C GLN A 460 -10.98 20.30 -2.45
N PHE A 461 -10.43 20.10 -1.26
CA PHE A 461 -9.36 20.92 -0.71
C PHE A 461 -8.12 20.91 -1.62
N ASP A 462 -7.79 19.76 -2.20
CA ASP A 462 -6.69 19.56 -3.15
C ASP A 462 -7.02 20.08 -4.57
N GLY A 463 -8.20 20.64 -4.77
CA GLY A 463 -8.63 21.24 -6.03
C GLY A 463 -9.33 20.28 -7.00
N GLY A 464 -9.57 19.01 -6.60
CA GLY A 464 -10.31 18.03 -7.38
C GLY A 464 -11.84 18.13 -7.17
N PRO A 465 -12.62 17.37 -7.91
CA PRO A 465 -12.24 16.41 -8.94
C PRO A 465 -11.63 17.09 -10.19
N PHE A 466 -10.65 16.41 -10.81
CA PHE A 466 -9.88 17.00 -11.93
C PHE A 466 -10.48 16.68 -13.30
N PHE A 467 -11.20 15.58 -13.41
CA PHE A 467 -11.80 15.09 -14.65
C PHE A 467 -13.30 14.94 -14.52
N SER A 468 -14.00 15.12 -15.63
CA SER A 468 -15.38 14.65 -15.75
C SER A 468 -15.42 13.14 -15.95
N LYS A 469 -16.57 12.50 -15.70
CA LYS A 469 -16.78 11.08 -16.01
C LYS A 469 -16.47 10.78 -17.49
N ALA A 470 -16.86 11.67 -18.39
CA ALA A 470 -16.58 11.52 -19.82
C ALA A 470 -15.07 11.60 -20.13
N GLN A 471 -14.34 12.48 -19.45
CA GLN A 471 -12.89 12.56 -19.59
C GLN A 471 -12.17 11.35 -19.02
N GLU A 472 -12.62 10.84 -17.87
CA GLU A 472 -12.02 9.65 -17.26
C GLU A 472 -12.25 8.40 -18.12
N GLU A 473 -13.47 8.22 -18.66
CA GLU A 473 -13.79 7.15 -19.61
C GLU A 473 -12.93 7.24 -20.88
N TYR A 474 -12.78 8.46 -21.42
CA TYR A 474 -11.92 8.72 -22.56
C TYR A 474 -10.46 8.39 -22.28
N ASN A 475 -9.94 8.79 -21.10
CA ASN A 475 -8.57 8.51 -20.68
C ASN A 475 -8.32 7.00 -20.56
N GLY A 476 -9.29 6.24 -20.03
CA GLY A 476 -9.21 4.78 -19.93
C GLY A 476 -9.12 4.10 -21.30
N LYS A 477 -9.98 4.50 -22.27
CA LYS A 477 -9.93 3.99 -23.66
C LYS A 477 -8.63 4.36 -24.36
N LEU A 478 -8.15 5.58 -24.14
CA LEU A 478 -6.89 6.05 -24.71
C LEU A 478 -5.70 5.26 -24.15
N ALA A 479 -5.69 5.01 -22.84
CA ALA A 479 -4.67 4.22 -22.17
C ALA A 479 -4.66 2.77 -22.68
N LEU A 480 -5.85 2.15 -22.85
CA LEU A 480 -5.98 0.82 -23.43
C LEU A 480 -5.39 0.74 -24.83
N ALA A 481 -5.74 1.68 -25.71
CA ALA A 481 -5.22 1.69 -27.08
C ALA A 481 -3.68 1.79 -27.09
N TYR A 482 -3.10 2.67 -26.28
CA TYR A 482 -1.65 2.82 -26.19
C TYR A 482 -0.96 1.58 -25.64
N THR A 483 -1.50 0.96 -24.58
CA THR A 483 -0.84 -0.21 -23.98
C THR A 483 -0.91 -1.43 -24.90
N ILE A 484 -2.01 -1.64 -25.64
CA ILE A 484 -2.11 -2.71 -26.65
C ILE A 484 -1.05 -2.50 -27.74
N ILE A 485 -0.94 -1.29 -28.29
CA ILE A 485 0.06 -0.98 -29.34
C ILE A 485 1.49 -1.21 -28.83
N ALA A 486 1.74 -0.97 -27.55
CA ALA A 486 3.08 -1.07 -26.98
C ALA A 486 3.45 -2.50 -26.55
N ASN A 487 2.51 -3.30 -26.08
CA ASN A 487 2.78 -4.54 -25.31
C ASN A 487 2.14 -5.81 -25.91
N ASP A 488 1.28 -5.68 -26.93
CA ASP A 488 0.70 -6.86 -27.59
C ASP A 488 1.56 -7.37 -28.74
N THR A 489 1.39 -8.66 -29.05
CA THR A 489 2.04 -9.32 -30.19
C THR A 489 1.06 -9.73 -31.30
N ASP A 490 -0.25 -9.59 -31.04
CA ASP A 490 -1.31 -9.87 -32.01
C ASP A 490 -1.50 -8.67 -32.95
N GLU A 491 -1.09 -8.84 -34.21
CA GLU A 491 -1.18 -7.79 -35.25
C GLU A 491 -2.61 -7.31 -35.50
N ASP A 492 -3.62 -8.17 -35.31
CA ASP A 492 -5.02 -7.80 -35.52
C ASP A 492 -5.53 -6.92 -34.36
N ARG A 493 -5.15 -7.25 -33.12
CA ARG A 493 -5.43 -6.40 -31.95
C ARG A 493 -4.71 -5.05 -32.03
N ILE A 494 -3.44 -5.04 -32.44
CA ILE A 494 -2.66 -3.82 -32.61
C ILE A 494 -3.32 -2.91 -33.65
N ARG A 495 -3.71 -3.46 -34.83
CA ARG A 495 -4.39 -2.67 -35.88
C ARG A 495 -5.74 -2.12 -35.41
N ALA A 496 -6.50 -2.89 -34.65
CA ALA A 496 -7.76 -2.43 -34.07
C ALA A 496 -7.54 -1.26 -33.09
N ALA A 497 -6.53 -1.38 -32.22
CA ALA A 497 -6.17 -0.32 -31.28
C ALA A 497 -5.65 0.96 -31.97
N GLU A 498 -4.88 0.83 -33.05
CA GLU A 498 -4.45 1.98 -33.88
C GLU A 498 -5.65 2.70 -34.50
N ALA A 499 -6.62 1.96 -35.05
CA ALA A 499 -7.84 2.53 -35.61
C ALA A 499 -8.71 3.23 -34.56
N GLU A 500 -8.82 2.66 -33.37
CA GLU A 500 -9.54 3.29 -32.25
C GLU A 500 -8.82 4.55 -31.77
N LEU A 501 -7.50 4.51 -31.65
CA LEU A 501 -6.69 5.68 -31.30
C LEU A 501 -6.89 6.85 -32.26
N GLU A 502 -6.97 6.59 -33.57
CA GLU A 502 -7.25 7.62 -34.58
C GLU A 502 -8.64 8.25 -34.38
N GLN A 503 -9.65 7.45 -34.03
CA GLN A 503 -11.00 7.95 -33.70
C GLN A 503 -11.02 8.79 -32.43
N LEU A 504 -10.35 8.32 -31.36
CA LEU A 504 -10.27 9.00 -30.08
C LEU A 504 -9.55 10.35 -30.21
N GLN A 505 -8.46 10.44 -30.96
CA GLN A 505 -7.69 11.69 -31.14
C GLN A 505 -8.50 12.83 -31.80
N GLY A 506 -9.59 12.51 -32.50
CA GLY A 506 -10.51 13.49 -33.09
C GLY A 506 -11.70 13.87 -32.18
N ALA A 507 -11.86 13.23 -31.03
CA ALA A 507 -13.01 13.42 -30.16
C ALA A 507 -12.88 14.70 -29.32
N VAL A 508 -13.99 15.43 -29.17
CA VAL A 508 -14.12 16.55 -28.24
C VAL A 508 -14.83 16.02 -26.99
N VAL A 509 -14.11 15.94 -25.89
CA VAL A 509 -14.63 15.38 -24.62
C VAL A 509 -14.97 16.52 -23.66
N PRO A 510 -16.24 16.64 -23.21
CA PRO A 510 -16.64 17.73 -22.34
C PRO A 510 -16.00 17.58 -20.96
N GLY A 511 -15.45 18.67 -20.43
CA GLY A 511 -14.87 18.76 -19.10
C GLY A 511 -15.89 19.25 -18.05
N ILE A 512 -15.45 19.30 -16.79
CA ILE A 512 -16.27 19.85 -15.69
C ILE A 512 -16.67 21.30 -15.98
N ALA A 513 -15.75 22.10 -16.56
CA ALA A 513 -16.01 23.49 -16.92
C ALA A 513 -17.09 23.64 -18.01
N ASP A 514 -17.34 22.60 -18.79
CA ASP A 514 -18.40 22.54 -19.80
C ASP A 514 -19.73 22.03 -19.23
N GLY A 515 -19.79 21.78 -17.91
CA GLY A 515 -20.98 21.29 -17.22
C GLY A 515 -21.12 19.76 -17.20
N ALA A 516 -20.10 19.01 -17.58
CA ALA A 516 -20.10 17.55 -17.46
C ALA A 516 -19.96 17.11 -16.00
N GLU A 517 -20.52 15.94 -15.68
CA GLU A 517 -20.52 15.36 -14.32
C GLU A 517 -19.08 15.07 -13.86
N PRO A 518 -18.69 15.54 -12.65
CA PRO A 518 -17.38 15.25 -12.10
C PRO A 518 -17.16 13.74 -11.83
N PHE A 519 -15.95 13.27 -12.05
CA PHE A 519 -15.53 11.94 -11.63
C PHE A 519 -14.90 12.03 -10.23
N VAL A 520 -15.49 11.33 -9.27
CA VAL A 520 -14.95 11.17 -7.91
C VAL A 520 -14.41 9.75 -7.79
N PRO A 521 -13.08 9.58 -7.60
CA PRO A 521 -12.49 8.25 -7.46
C PRO A 521 -12.96 7.58 -6.17
N GLU A 522 -13.07 6.25 -6.20
CA GLU A 522 -13.21 5.45 -4.99
C GLU A 522 -11.91 5.49 -4.20
N LEU A 523 -12.01 5.44 -2.87
CA LEU A 523 -10.85 5.28 -1.99
C LEU A 523 -10.42 3.81 -1.97
N ASP A 524 -9.13 3.58 -2.08
CA ASP A 524 -8.53 2.27 -1.90
C ASP A 524 -7.83 2.15 -0.54
N ILE A 525 -7.79 0.94 0.01
CA ILE A 525 -7.05 0.67 1.24
C ILE A 525 -5.53 0.86 1.07
N ASP A 526 -5.04 0.78 -0.16
CA ASP A 526 -3.63 1.04 -0.48
C ASP A 526 -3.34 2.56 -0.70
N ASP A 527 -4.37 3.43 -0.69
CA ASP A 527 -4.19 4.89 -0.81
C ASP A 527 -3.72 5.47 0.53
N GLU A 528 -2.57 6.11 0.53
CA GLU A 528 -1.97 6.77 1.70
C GLU A 528 -2.13 8.29 1.60
N ASP A 529 -2.28 8.96 2.75
CA ASP A 529 -2.28 10.43 2.85
C ASP A 529 -1.09 10.91 3.69
N ASP A 530 -0.76 12.19 3.53
CA ASP A 530 0.33 12.84 4.24
C ASP A 530 -0.02 14.32 4.41
N ARG A 531 -0.45 14.71 5.62
CA ARG A 531 -0.98 16.03 5.94
C ARG A 531 -0.28 16.68 7.11
N ILE A 532 0.03 17.95 7.02
CA ILE A 532 0.50 18.74 8.13
C ILE A 532 -0.67 19.54 8.71
N LEU A 533 -1.09 19.13 9.91
CA LEU A 533 -2.16 19.79 10.66
C LEU A 533 -1.55 20.68 11.75
N ARG A 534 -1.97 21.95 11.78
CA ARG A 534 -1.69 22.87 12.89
C ARG A 534 -2.98 23.33 13.54
N ILE A 535 -3.01 23.31 14.85
CA ILE A 535 -4.17 23.70 15.68
C ILE A 535 -3.70 24.75 16.68
N ARG A 536 -4.37 25.89 16.73
CA ARG A 536 -4.16 26.94 17.74
C ARG A 536 -5.42 27.14 18.56
N LEU A 537 -5.29 26.93 19.86
CA LEU A 537 -6.36 27.12 20.85
C LEU A 537 -6.07 28.39 21.67
N GLU A 538 -7.01 29.34 21.68
CA GLU A 538 -6.92 30.58 22.47
C GLU A 538 -8.27 30.92 23.10
N GLY A 539 -8.38 30.84 24.43
CA GLY A 539 -9.66 31.03 25.14
C GLY A 539 -10.72 30.03 24.70
N THR A 540 -11.79 30.54 24.10
CA THR A 540 -12.89 29.74 23.49
C THR A 540 -12.86 29.79 21.96
N SER A 541 -11.68 29.88 21.38
CA SER A 541 -11.47 30.00 19.94
C SER A 541 -10.46 28.97 19.46
N ILE A 542 -10.73 28.37 18.30
CA ILE A 542 -9.83 27.48 17.60
C ILE A 542 -9.53 28.01 16.20
N SER A 543 -8.29 27.97 15.80
CA SER A 543 -7.87 28.17 14.41
C SER A 543 -7.09 26.94 13.94
N CYS A 544 -7.37 26.49 12.72
CA CYS A 544 -6.74 25.31 12.15
C CYS A 544 -6.13 25.64 10.78
N TRP A 545 -4.99 25.02 10.51
CA TRP A 545 -4.33 25.04 9.19
C TRP A 545 -4.06 23.60 8.76
N LEU A 546 -4.30 23.33 7.49
CA LEU A 546 -3.97 22.07 6.84
C LEU A 546 -3.01 22.39 5.69
N ASP A 547 -1.85 21.74 5.65
CA ASP A 547 -0.79 21.97 4.65
C ASP A 547 -0.45 23.46 4.46
N GLY A 548 -0.46 24.22 5.55
CA GLY A 548 -0.19 25.67 5.57
C GLY A 548 -1.38 26.56 5.16
N VAL A 549 -2.49 25.98 4.70
CA VAL A 549 -3.71 26.71 4.35
C VAL A 549 -4.63 26.80 5.56
N GLN A 550 -5.07 28.01 5.92
CA GLN A 550 -6.01 28.20 7.02
C GLN A 550 -7.41 27.68 6.63
N ILE A 551 -7.91 26.69 7.37
CA ILE A 551 -9.19 26.03 7.14
C ILE A 551 -10.26 26.44 8.18
N ALA A 552 -9.84 26.92 9.36
CA ALA A 552 -10.71 27.53 10.36
C ALA A 552 -10.02 28.73 10.97
N ASP A 553 -10.73 29.86 11.14
CA ASP A 553 -10.20 31.11 11.70
C ASP A 553 -11.06 31.56 12.87
N GLY A 554 -10.52 31.42 14.09
CA GLY A 554 -11.19 31.86 15.31
C GLY A 554 -12.56 31.21 15.54
N GLN A 555 -12.79 30.01 15.04
CA GLN A 555 -14.05 29.27 15.24
C GLN A 555 -14.32 29.10 16.74
N ARG A 556 -15.55 29.43 17.16
CA ARG A 556 -15.93 29.33 18.56
C ARG A 556 -16.05 27.85 18.99
N VAL A 557 -15.39 27.54 20.10
CA VAL A 557 -15.43 26.24 20.78
C VAL A 557 -15.62 26.43 22.28
N GLY A 558 -16.06 25.41 22.97
CA GLY A 558 -16.19 25.42 24.43
C GLY A 558 -14.86 25.39 25.16
N ALA A 559 -14.96 25.51 26.47
CA ALA A 559 -13.80 25.43 27.35
C ALA A 559 -13.21 24.01 27.46
N GLY A 560 -13.91 23.00 26.95
CA GLY A 560 -13.64 21.60 27.16
C GLY A 560 -13.86 21.14 28.61
N SER A 561 -13.88 19.84 28.85
CA SER A 561 -14.11 19.23 30.16
C SER A 561 -12.84 18.98 30.96
N GLY A 562 -11.68 18.98 30.31
CA GLY A 562 -10.37 18.72 30.92
C GLY A 562 -9.20 19.43 30.26
N ASN A 563 -8.00 18.91 30.47
CA ASN A 563 -6.73 19.41 29.93
C ASN A 563 -5.93 18.30 29.21
N ASN A 564 -6.58 17.17 28.90
CA ASN A 564 -5.89 16.03 28.30
C ASN A 564 -5.83 16.14 26.78
N LEU A 565 -4.79 15.55 26.21
CA LEU A 565 -4.65 15.23 24.79
C LEU A 565 -4.71 13.71 24.61
N PHE A 566 -5.58 13.27 23.70
CA PHE A 566 -5.59 11.90 23.23
C PHE A 566 -5.25 11.86 21.74
N LEU A 567 -4.58 10.78 21.35
CA LEU A 567 -4.47 10.34 19.95
C LEU A 567 -5.30 9.08 19.78
N GLU A 568 -6.02 9.00 18.66
CA GLU A 568 -6.89 7.88 18.37
C GLU A 568 -6.71 7.42 16.92
N ALA A 569 -6.76 6.12 16.70
CA ALA A 569 -6.77 5.47 15.39
C ALA A 569 -7.86 4.41 15.39
N GLU A 570 -8.68 4.34 14.34
CA GLU A 570 -9.82 3.43 14.26
C GLU A 570 -10.01 2.89 12.86
N VAL A 571 -10.32 1.61 12.75
CA VAL A 571 -10.70 1.01 11.48
C VAL A 571 -12.10 1.45 11.10
N THR A 572 -12.30 1.85 9.84
CA THR A 572 -13.61 2.25 9.32
C THR A 572 -14.12 1.24 8.32
N ARG A 573 -15.44 1.08 8.26
CA ARG A 573 -16.11 0.13 7.39
C ARG A 573 -17.37 0.73 6.79
N GLY A 574 -17.67 0.35 5.55
CA GLY A 574 -18.98 0.57 4.96
C GLY A 574 -19.25 1.97 4.43
N SER A 575 -18.23 2.72 4.00
CA SER A 575 -18.44 3.92 3.20
C SER A 575 -18.80 3.56 1.76
N GLU A 576 -19.73 4.29 1.15
CA GLU A 576 -20.04 4.17 -0.29
C GLU A 576 -18.87 4.54 -1.22
N ARG A 577 -17.84 5.20 -0.67
CA ARG A 577 -16.63 5.62 -1.39
C ARG A 577 -15.54 4.55 -1.44
N PHE A 578 -15.72 3.42 -0.76
CA PHE A 578 -14.68 2.38 -0.69
C PHE A 578 -14.77 1.40 -1.83
N SER A 579 -13.61 1.01 -2.33
CA SER A 579 -13.49 -0.15 -3.21
C SER A 579 -13.71 -1.46 -2.45
N GLN A 580 -14.04 -2.54 -3.16
CA GLN A 580 -14.29 -3.85 -2.53
C GLN A 580 -13.08 -4.43 -1.79
N THR A 581 -11.86 -4.01 -2.13
CA THR A 581 -10.64 -4.48 -1.46
C THR A 581 -10.52 -3.97 -0.02
N ASN A 582 -11.18 -2.88 0.33
CA ASN A 582 -11.17 -2.30 1.68
C ASN A 582 -11.82 -3.21 2.73
N LEU A 583 -12.59 -4.21 2.32
CA LEU A 583 -13.25 -5.15 3.23
C LEU A 583 -12.33 -6.28 3.72
N SER A 584 -11.11 -6.39 3.20
CA SER A 584 -10.19 -7.48 3.52
C SER A 584 -9.33 -7.25 4.76
N ASP A 585 -9.34 -6.04 5.31
CA ASP A 585 -8.57 -5.67 6.49
C ASP A 585 -9.48 -5.12 7.60
N ASP A 586 -9.14 -5.45 8.84
CA ASP A 586 -9.89 -5.09 10.04
C ASP A 586 -9.04 -4.38 11.11
N VAL A 587 -7.81 -4.00 10.72
CA VAL A 587 -6.86 -3.25 11.54
C VAL A 587 -6.48 -1.96 10.81
N TYR A 588 -6.24 -0.88 11.53
CA TYR A 588 -5.84 0.41 11.00
C TYR A 588 -4.62 0.96 11.75
N ASP A 589 -3.67 1.53 11.00
CA ASP A 589 -2.52 2.24 11.55
C ASP A 589 -2.68 3.75 11.37
N GLY A 590 -2.88 4.48 12.47
CA GLY A 590 -2.79 5.95 12.48
C GLY A 590 -1.36 6.39 12.80
N ILE A 591 -0.77 7.24 11.96
CA ILE A 591 0.62 7.67 12.10
C ILE A 591 0.66 9.16 12.46
N PHE A 592 1.22 9.46 13.64
CA PHE A 592 1.32 10.81 14.22
C PHE A 592 2.79 11.22 14.32
N ASN A 593 3.33 11.73 13.23
CA ASN A 593 4.73 12.14 13.17
C ASN A 593 4.91 13.62 13.53
N CYS A 594 6.09 13.97 14.00
CA CYS A 594 6.50 15.34 14.30
C CYS A 594 5.51 16.12 15.20
N LEU A 595 4.89 15.44 16.17
CA LEU A 595 3.97 16.10 17.11
C LEU A 595 4.74 17.09 17.99
N ASN A 596 4.42 18.36 17.85
CA ASN A 596 4.98 19.46 18.62
C ASN A 596 3.88 20.32 19.25
N ILE A 597 4.02 20.61 20.53
CA ILE A 597 3.07 21.43 21.29
C ILE A 597 3.84 22.55 21.97
N THR A 598 3.41 23.79 21.75
CA THR A 598 3.96 24.98 22.39
C THR A 598 2.87 25.76 23.12
N ASP A 599 3.26 26.66 24.03
CA ASP A 599 2.38 27.73 24.46
C ASP A 599 2.25 28.81 23.36
N LEU A 600 1.41 29.81 23.58
CA LEU A 600 1.19 30.87 22.60
C LEU A 600 2.40 31.78 22.38
N GLU A 601 3.37 31.78 23.29
CA GLU A 601 4.66 32.47 23.19
C GLU A 601 5.73 31.65 22.48
N GLY A 602 5.41 30.40 22.06
CA GLY A 602 6.32 29.49 21.34
C GLY A 602 7.26 28.69 22.24
N LYS A 603 7.04 28.66 23.54
CA LYS A 603 7.79 27.80 24.46
C LYS A 603 7.30 26.35 24.33
N SER A 604 8.23 25.41 24.09
CA SER A 604 7.90 23.99 23.97
C SER A 604 7.28 23.44 25.25
N LEU A 605 6.12 22.82 25.11
CA LEU A 605 5.41 22.06 26.15
C LEU A 605 5.66 20.56 25.96
N TYR A 606 5.65 20.09 24.72
CA TYR A 606 5.93 18.70 24.36
C TYR A 606 6.46 18.62 22.91
N SER A 607 7.35 17.68 22.63
CA SER A 607 7.84 17.43 21.28
C SER A 607 8.29 15.98 21.12
N LEU A 608 7.77 15.29 20.11
CA LEU A 608 8.23 13.95 19.73
C LEU A 608 9.45 14.01 18.82
N ALA A 609 9.39 14.85 17.79
CA ALA A 609 10.47 15.12 16.86
C ALA A 609 10.24 16.50 16.21
N PRO A 610 11.31 17.24 15.86
CA PRO A 610 11.15 18.50 15.16
C PRO A 610 10.64 18.27 13.73
N ILE A 611 9.74 19.14 13.26
CA ILE A 611 9.37 19.18 11.84
C ILE A 611 10.63 19.58 11.05
N PRO A 612 11.00 18.87 9.97
CA PRO A 612 12.12 19.24 9.14
C PRO A 612 11.97 20.70 8.63
N VAL A 613 12.99 21.53 8.83
CA VAL A 613 12.97 22.98 8.49
C VAL A 613 12.67 23.26 7.01
N SER A 614 12.84 22.25 6.13
CA SER A 614 12.45 22.35 4.72
C SER A 614 10.94 22.50 4.49
N GLU A 615 10.12 22.09 5.45
CA GLU A 615 8.65 22.15 5.36
C GLU A 615 8.09 23.44 5.97
N ASP A 616 8.75 24.02 6.98
CA ASP A 616 8.29 25.24 7.69
C ASP A 616 8.63 26.54 6.94
N ALA A 617 9.75 26.59 6.21
CA ALA A 617 10.19 27.77 5.44
C ALA A 617 9.58 27.83 4.03
N GLY A 618 8.84 26.81 3.64
CA GLY A 618 8.44 26.54 2.26
C GLY A 618 6.96 26.62 1.96
N GLY A 619 6.08 26.96 2.89
CA GLY A 619 4.63 26.92 2.66
C GLY A 619 4.17 27.60 1.36
N PHE A 620 4.88 28.59 0.87
CA PHE A 620 4.63 29.21 -0.43
C PHE A 620 5.42 28.53 -1.59
N LEU A 621 6.63 28.02 -1.32
CA LEU A 621 7.48 27.37 -2.33
C LEU A 621 7.16 25.87 -2.47
N THR A 622 6.76 25.20 -1.37
CA THR A 622 6.24 23.83 -1.43
C THR A 622 4.84 23.79 -2.06
N ALA A 623 3.94 24.69 -1.73
CA ALA A 623 2.66 24.81 -2.43
C ALA A 623 2.85 25.13 -3.93
N ALA A 624 3.85 25.94 -4.30
CA ALA A 624 4.19 26.20 -5.69
C ALA A 624 4.92 25.01 -6.36
N MET A 625 5.78 24.30 -5.62
CA MET A 625 6.45 23.09 -6.12
C MET A 625 5.49 21.92 -6.16
N ASP A 626 4.63 21.72 -5.17
CA ASP A 626 3.56 20.71 -5.19
C ASP A 626 2.52 21.03 -6.27
N TRP A 627 2.16 22.30 -6.46
CA TRP A 627 1.34 22.69 -7.60
C TRP A 627 2.03 22.38 -8.93
N ILE A 628 3.34 22.66 -9.04
CA ILE A 628 4.16 22.31 -10.21
C ILE A 628 4.28 20.78 -10.33
N VAL A 629 4.51 20.05 -9.25
CA VAL A 629 4.59 18.57 -9.23
C VAL A 629 3.23 17.95 -9.52
N ARG A 630 2.13 18.48 -8.99
CA ARG A 630 0.76 18.04 -9.31
C ARG A 630 0.36 18.40 -10.75
N LEU A 631 0.79 19.57 -11.25
CA LEU A 631 0.65 19.93 -12.67
C LEU A 631 1.50 19.01 -13.57
N PHE A 632 2.67 18.59 -13.09
CA PHE A 632 3.51 17.59 -13.75
C PHE A 632 3.03 16.16 -13.49
N HIS A 633 2.42 15.80 -12.37
CA HIS A 633 1.76 14.49 -12.18
C HIS A 633 0.50 14.35 -13.04
N GLY A 634 -0.31 15.40 -13.19
CA GLY A 634 -1.43 15.40 -14.15
C GLY A 634 -0.97 15.27 -15.62
N ILE A 635 0.25 15.73 -15.92
CA ILE A 635 0.87 15.60 -17.25
C ILE A 635 1.79 14.35 -17.32
N ASN A 636 2.28 13.85 -16.22
CA ASN A 636 3.47 13.00 -16.14
C ASN A 636 3.26 11.56 -15.68
N ASN A 637 2.05 11.16 -15.26
CA ASN A 637 1.78 9.72 -15.15
C ASN A 637 1.95 9.03 -16.52
N ASN A 638 1.73 9.75 -17.63
CA ASN A 638 1.97 9.23 -18.98
C ASN A 638 3.39 9.49 -19.53
N VAL A 639 4.16 10.47 -19.02
CA VAL A 639 5.45 10.86 -19.62
C VAL A 639 6.63 10.26 -18.85
N PHE A 640 6.56 10.08 -17.53
CA PHE A 640 7.65 9.45 -16.76
C PHE A 640 7.68 7.93 -16.99
N PHE A 641 6.54 7.28 -17.06
CA PHE A 641 6.42 5.88 -17.49
C PHE A 641 6.96 5.69 -18.92
N ARG A 642 6.68 6.64 -19.81
CA ARG A 642 7.24 6.64 -21.16
C ARG A 642 8.76 6.85 -21.17
N MET A 643 9.30 7.70 -20.33
CA MET A 643 10.75 7.94 -20.28
C MET A 643 11.51 6.78 -19.64
N GLU A 644 10.94 6.08 -18.66
CA GLU A 644 11.52 4.83 -18.15
C GLU A 644 11.38 3.70 -19.18
N GLN A 645 10.26 3.52 -19.83
CA GLN A 645 10.11 2.57 -20.93
C GLN A 645 11.03 2.88 -22.11
N GLU A 646 11.18 4.16 -22.52
CA GLU A 646 12.14 4.54 -23.56
C GLU A 646 13.60 4.39 -23.10
N ARG A 647 13.90 4.53 -21.83
CA ARG A 647 15.20 4.25 -21.24
C ARG A 647 15.45 2.74 -21.22
N PHE A 648 14.50 1.92 -20.75
CA PHE A 648 14.58 0.46 -20.85
C PHE A 648 14.66 -0.04 -22.29
N ALA A 649 13.86 0.50 -23.21
CA ALA A 649 13.90 0.14 -24.62
C ALA A 649 15.18 0.58 -25.36
N ARG A 650 15.91 1.60 -24.85
CA ARG A 650 17.22 2.00 -25.38
C ARG A 650 18.38 1.20 -24.79
N GLU A 651 18.28 0.78 -23.54
CA GLU A 651 19.28 -0.07 -22.88
C GLU A 651 19.16 -1.55 -23.28
N SER A 652 18.02 -1.99 -23.84
CA SER A 652 17.75 -3.34 -24.34
C SER A 652 17.99 -3.56 -25.85
N LYS A 653 18.57 -2.59 -26.56
CA LYS A 653 19.04 -2.85 -27.95
C LYS A 653 20.49 -3.28 -27.95
N PRO A 654 20.81 -4.46 -28.61
CA PRO A 654 22.14 -5.04 -28.66
C PRO A 654 23.18 -4.16 -29.32
#